data_1b401f5243ff2775ad4bc9bdb7f511a0
#
_entry.id   1b401f5243ff2775ad4bc9bdb7f511a0
#
_cell.length_a   1.000
_cell.length_b   1.000
_cell.length_c   1.000
_cell.angle_alpha   90.00
_cell.angle_beta   90.00
_cell.angle_gamma   90.00
#
_symmetry.space_group_name_H-M   'P 1'
#
loop_
_entity.id
_entity.type
_entity.pdbx_description
1 polymer ?
#
loop_
_entity_poly.entity_id
_entity_poly.type
_entity_poly.pdbx_seq_one_letter_code
_entity_poly.pdbx_strand_id
1 'polypeptide(L)'
;MPAPIRRRRWLTICVSTASAGLLALPASAAPGGDSSPFGARTLTRHAAEREQSVGAMSPKVAEDDDGNEADEIAEGADQYAEARTSPGIVAPGAYGAAWTSLSNLPTTGGSWRNVTDLPYNSDDPRYRDIDSNSSGGSGNVTGRMAAMAADDDGYVYAGSAGGGVWRSRSGGGHWQPISDRLSSQSTGALALDGTGRLWLGTGEATTNADAYLGSGVYVLSDPHHGTFSSRGRVGGDELESTTIHQLRFGGGKVWAATSEGVWSHSTKKLSGAWKLEYAPNPDYLPGGSKADDPDAAYKNIANDIAIDPKDPAKVVLAVGWRSGDDYNGFYTKDSKGTWTRITSGLGDLSADADDVGNVTFARSADGSRYYAVDQSPEQLNTNPDSGLEGIYVSKSGSPTGPWTKIADYQGLAASGSALTSSGYMPGVQAWYNQFLTVDPANAEHVYAGLEEVYETKDGGGTWSTVGPYWNFGFPCWSIDPAQQTGDCSQTTHSDQHGVAIGRYHGKSFVYVGNDGGVYKRPVDGAQDSSGHATDWTSLNDGTIDTLQYYSVGVGKDLDHGGVSVTGGLQDNGQSILRSNDKVMGSNFGGDGGDTLTDPANGCDIAEEYVYLAIQVTQNCAVNDGSWINDPGKATSYDVAPADNATGEARFIAPLAADAKNSSTWIAGGRHIWVQTHGYAIRSGDEWKSVYDLGAGHTATAVAASGGKVYAAWCGPCNNQGFARGISVGDAGGTSRTKSGGGTGWHDITLPATGADGTVPNRYLSGFAVDPKDADHVYLTVSGFSRQWTEGPGAGVGHVFESKDGGTTWKDISANLPDVPTDSAVVTPNGGLAVATDLGVVYRAPGHTRWQRVGSLPAVAVLQLKLSPDGRTLYAATHGRGIYSIPVRDCD
;
A
#
# COMPACT_ATOMS: atom_id res chain seq x y z
N MET A 1 40.13 18.85 6.81
CA MET A 1 40.59 17.70 6.01
C MET A 1 39.70 16.54 6.39
N PRO A 2 38.78 16.12 5.57
CA PRO A 2 37.92 14.97 5.87
C PRO A 2 38.68 13.67 5.61
N ALA A 3 38.41 12.68 6.44
CA ALA A 3 38.97 11.35 6.37
C ALA A 3 38.31 10.54 5.24
N PRO A 4 39.02 9.64 4.58
CA PRO A 4 38.46 8.93 3.42
C PRO A 4 37.56 7.78 3.83
N ILE A 5 36.41 7.73 3.20
CA ILE A 5 35.45 6.63 3.24
C ILE A 5 36.08 5.36 2.67
N ARG A 6 36.12 4.30 3.45
CA ARG A 6 36.64 3.01 3.04
C ARG A 6 35.53 2.16 2.40
N ARG A 7 35.58 1.99 1.10
CA ARG A 7 34.82 0.95 0.39
C ARG A 7 35.30 -0.43 0.84
N ARG A 8 34.41 -1.26 1.39
CA ARG A 8 34.68 -2.67 1.65
C ARG A 8 34.25 -3.51 0.44
N ARG A 9 35.17 -4.31 -0.07
CA ARG A 9 34.95 -5.31 -1.12
C ARG A 9 34.32 -6.57 -0.50
N TRP A 10 33.32 -7.08 -1.17
CA TRP A 10 32.64 -8.33 -0.87
C TRP A 10 33.51 -9.56 -1.11
N LEU A 11 33.41 -10.53 -0.21
CA LEU A 11 33.95 -11.88 -0.39
C LEU A 11 32.77 -12.84 -0.61
N THR A 12 32.73 -13.45 -1.77
CA THR A 12 31.78 -14.50 -2.13
C THR A 12 32.11 -15.79 -1.37
N ILE A 13 31.19 -16.30 -0.60
CA ILE A 13 31.28 -17.63 0.03
C ILE A 13 30.26 -18.54 -0.64
N CYS A 14 30.74 -19.53 -1.39
CA CYS A 14 29.95 -20.63 -1.92
C CYS A 14 29.50 -21.57 -0.78
N VAL A 15 28.20 -21.77 -0.63
CA VAL A 15 27.66 -22.84 0.22
C VAL A 15 27.02 -23.89 -0.66
N SER A 16 27.50 -25.08 -0.52
CA SER A 16 27.07 -26.29 -1.25
C SER A 16 25.73 -26.80 -0.73
N THR A 17 24.83 -27.09 -1.67
CA THR A 17 23.54 -27.72 -1.43
C THR A 17 23.67 -29.16 -0.95
N ALA A 18 22.98 -29.46 0.15
CA ALA A 18 22.70 -30.84 0.57
C ALA A 18 21.18 -31.07 0.47
N SER A 19 20.81 -31.96 -0.45
CA SER A 19 19.45 -32.40 -0.68
C SER A 19 18.95 -33.26 0.48
N ALA A 20 17.87 -32.87 1.15
CA ALA A 20 17.13 -33.73 2.07
C ALA A 20 15.75 -34.05 1.44
N GLY A 21 15.50 -35.34 1.24
CA GLY A 21 14.28 -35.83 0.61
C GLY A 21 13.04 -35.65 1.50
N LEU A 22 12.01 -35.11 0.93
CA LEU A 22 10.67 -35.07 1.53
C LEU A 22 9.99 -36.44 1.39
N LEU A 23 9.56 -37.00 2.51
CA LEU A 23 8.60 -38.10 2.59
C LEU A 23 7.19 -37.49 2.58
N ALA A 24 6.48 -37.66 1.48
CA ALA A 24 5.06 -37.33 1.36
C ALA A 24 4.21 -38.27 2.22
N LEU A 25 3.42 -37.72 3.13
CA LEU A 25 2.30 -38.41 3.77
C LEU A 25 1.02 -38.19 2.92
N PRO A 26 0.17 -39.21 2.75
CA PRO A 26 -1.02 -39.08 1.93
C PRO A 26 -2.08 -38.21 2.61
N ALA A 27 -2.61 -37.22 1.89
CA ALA A 27 -3.78 -36.48 2.27
C ALA A 27 -5.02 -37.42 2.33
N SER A 28 -5.67 -37.50 3.46
CA SER A 28 -6.98 -38.17 3.60
C SER A 28 -8.05 -37.28 2.96
N ALA A 29 -8.74 -37.82 1.96
CA ALA A 29 -9.88 -37.18 1.33
C ALA A 29 -11.01 -36.94 2.37
N ALA A 30 -11.43 -35.70 2.49
CA ALA A 30 -12.63 -35.31 3.21
C ALA A 30 -13.88 -35.70 2.40
N PRO A 31 -14.98 -36.11 3.03
CA PRO A 31 -16.22 -36.42 2.32
C PRO A 31 -16.86 -35.17 1.75
N GLY A 32 -17.42 -35.31 0.54
CA GLY A 32 -17.98 -34.21 -0.26
C GLY A 32 -18.97 -33.36 0.54
N GLY A 33 -18.64 -32.09 0.62
CA GLY A 33 -19.48 -31.03 1.12
C GLY A 33 -20.05 -30.23 -0.06
N ASP A 34 -21.23 -29.70 0.15
CA ASP A 34 -21.95 -28.85 -0.81
C ASP A 34 -21.05 -27.85 -1.51
N SER A 35 -21.10 -27.82 -2.82
CA SER A 35 -20.46 -26.85 -3.66
C SER A 35 -21.00 -25.46 -3.32
N SER A 36 -20.20 -24.67 -2.59
CA SER A 36 -20.41 -23.23 -2.50
C SER A 36 -20.47 -22.64 -3.92
N PRO A 37 -21.42 -21.79 -4.25
CA PRO A 37 -21.50 -21.16 -5.56
C PRO A 37 -20.29 -20.26 -5.87
N PHE A 38 -19.42 -20.06 -4.91
CA PHE A 38 -18.24 -19.23 -5.02
C PHE A 38 -16.99 -20.10 -4.91
N GLY A 39 -16.26 -20.28 -6.00
CA GLY A 39 -14.93 -20.89 -5.97
C GLY A 39 -14.01 -20.11 -5.00
N ALA A 40 -13.17 -20.81 -4.28
CA ALA A 40 -12.18 -20.19 -3.40
C ALA A 40 -11.06 -19.58 -4.25
N ARG A 41 -10.60 -18.38 -3.92
CA ARG A 41 -9.44 -17.74 -4.51
C ARG A 41 -8.30 -17.69 -3.51
N THR A 42 -7.17 -18.22 -3.89
CA THR A 42 -5.98 -18.19 -3.06
C THR A 42 -5.32 -16.82 -3.20
N LEU A 43 -5.17 -16.10 -2.09
CA LEU A 43 -4.39 -14.88 -2.01
C LEU A 43 -3.08 -15.17 -1.27
N THR A 44 -2.31 -16.09 -1.82
CA THR A 44 -0.99 -16.47 -1.29
C THR A 44 0.13 -15.69 -1.97
N ARG A 45 -0.26 -14.63 -2.66
CA ARG A 45 0.56 -13.85 -3.56
C ARG A 45 1.94 -13.52 -3.00
N HIS A 46 2.01 -13.25 -1.72
CA HIS A 46 3.13 -12.51 -1.15
C HIS A 46 4.19 -13.38 -0.49
N ALA A 47 3.83 -14.51 0.02
CA ALA A 47 4.79 -15.44 0.60
C ALA A 47 5.68 -16.07 -0.46
N ALA A 48 5.11 -16.39 -1.62
CA ALA A 48 5.88 -16.94 -2.73
C ALA A 48 6.71 -15.88 -3.46
N GLU A 49 6.22 -14.63 -3.51
CA GLU A 49 6.98 -13.47 -4.00
C GLU A 49 8.24 -13.26 -3.17
N ARG A 50 8.11 -13.30 -1.85
CA ARG A 50 9.23 -13.15 -0.92
C ARG A 50 10.26 -14.26 -1.07
N GLU A 51 9.87 -15.51 -1.28
CA GLU A 51 10.83 -16.60 -1.48
C GLU A 51 11.56 -16.49 -2.82
N GLN A 52 10.94 -15.95 -3.87
CA GLN A 52 11.58 -15.72 -5.15
C GLN A 52 12.44 -14.45 -5.15
N SER A 53 12.02 -13.39 -4.48
CA SER A 53 12.81 -12.16 -4.34
C SER A 53 13.93 -12.29 -3.30
N VAL A 54 13.72 -12.96 -2.19
CA VAL A 54 14.74 -13.24 -1.16
C VAL A 54 15.80 -14.23 -1.62
N GLY A 55 15.51 -15.07 -2.64
CA GLY A 55 16.53 -15.88 -3.31
C GLY A 55 17.59 -15.03 -4.04
N ALA A 56 17.28 -13.80 -4.38
CA ALA A 56 18.15 -12.86 -5.09
C ALA A 56 18.73 -11.75 -4.20
N MET A 57 18.16 -11.50 -3.00
CA MET A 57 18.54 -10.39 -2.14
C MET A 57 18.79 -10.84 -0.69
N SER A 58 20.00 -10.63 -0.23
CA SER A 58 20.33 -10.80 1.19
C SER A 58 19.67 -9.71 2.03
N PRO A 59 19.19 -10.01 3.26
CA PRO A 59 18.68 -8.97 4.14
C PRO A 59 19.76 -7.91 4.35
N LYS A 60 19.52 -6.72 3.93
CA LYS A 60 20.37 -5.57 4.22
C LYS A 60 19.97 -5.00 5.56
N VAL A 61 20.93 -4.87 6.39
CA VAL A 61 20.94 -4.08 7.61
C VAL A 61 20.72 -2.63 7.22
N ALA A 62 19.86 -1.95 7.97
CA ALA A 62 19.66 -0.51 7.87
C ALA A 62 20.97 0.22 8.13
N GLU A 63 21.75 0.45 7.12
CA GLU A 63 22.97 1.27 7.15
C GLU A 63 23.12 2.09 5.86
N ASP A 64 22.12 2.38 5.12
CA ASP A 64 22.06 3.41 4.08
C ASP A 64 20.65 3.41 3.53
N ASP A 65 19.89 4.39 3.91
CA ASP A 65 18.47 4.60 3.68
C ASP A 65 18.09 4.70 2.19
N ASP A 66 19.05 4.74 1.31
CA ASP A 66 18.86 5.03 -0.11
C ASP A 66 18.92 3.77 -1.01
N GLY A 67 18.99 2.57 -0.42
CA GLY A 67 19.37 1.38 -1.16
C GLY A 67 18.28 0.35 -1.46
N ASN A 68 17.06 0.50 -0.92
CA ASN A 68 16.14 -0.61 -0.87
C ASN A 68 14.64 -0.29 -0.97
N GLU A 69 14.28 0.87 -1.48
CA GLU A 69 12.88 1.30 -1.57
C GLU A 69 11.97 0.27 -2.27
N ALA A 70 12.48 -0.40 -3.32
CA ALA A 70 11.74 -1.45 -4.00
C ALA A 70 11.48 -2.69 -3.11
N ASP A 71 12.42 -3.04 -2.24
CA ASP A 71 12.27 -4.14 -1.29
C ASP A 71 11.32 -3.74 -0.16
N GLU A 72 11.39 -2.50 0.31
CA GLU A 72 10.54 -1.96 1.37
C GLU A 72 9.08 -1.91 0.96
N ILE A 73 8.79 -1.43 -0.26
CA ILE A 73 7.44 -1.47 -0.83
C ILE A 73 6.92 -2.90 -0.90
N ALA A 74 7.75 -3.85 -1.33
CA ALA A 74 7.35 -5.26 -1.40
C ALA A 74 7.07 -5.85 -0.01
N GLU A 75 7.88 -5.51 1.01
CA GLU A 75 7.71 -6.04 2.35
C GLU A 75 6.54 -5.41 3.12
N GLY A 76 6.31 -4.10 2.95
CA GLY A 76 5.15 -3.42 3.52
C GLY A 76 3.85 -4.02 3.01
N ALA A 77 3.86 -4.24 1.75
CA ALA A 77 2.83 -4.88 1.02
C ALA A 77 2.57 -6.31 1.51
N ASP A 78 3.62 -7.12 1.66
CA ASP A 78 3.52 -8.48 2.16
C ASP A 78 2.90 -8.54 3.56
N GLN A 79 3.32 -7.68 4.45
CA GLN A 79 2.76 -7.62 5.79
C GLN A 79 1.26 -7.35 5.79
N TYR A 80 0.81 -6.43 4.95
CA TYR A 80 -0.58 -6.05 4.84
C TYR A 80 -1.45 -7.20 4.29
N ALA A 81 -0.97 -7.85 3.25
CA ALA A 81 -1.66 -8.98 2.63
C ALA A 81 -1.66 -10.23 3.54
N GLU A 82 -0.54 -10.54 4.17
CA GLU A 82 -0.44 -11.64 5.12
C GLU A 82 -1.47 -11.53 6.24
N ALA A 83 -1.69 -10.33 6.76
CA ALA A 83 -2.69 -10.09 7.78
C ALA A 83 -4.11 -10.50 7.36
N ARG A 84 -4.41 -10.49 6.05
CA ARG A 84 -5.73 -10.77 5.48
C ARG A 84 -5.87 -12.14 4.88
N THR A 85 -4.77 -12.73 4.45
CA THR A 85 -4.77 -13.95 3.62
C THR A 85 -4.14 -15.16 4.31
N SER A 86 -3.20 -14.97 5.23
CA SER A 86 -2.49 -16.08 5.87
C SER A 86 -3.19 -16.62 7.12
N PRO A 87 -3.28 -17.94 7.27
CA PRO A 87 -3.13 -18.96 6.24
C PRO A 87 -4.47 -19.16 5.51
N GLY A 88 -4.44 -19.29 4.23
CA GLY A 88 -5.60 -19.70 3.45
C GLY A 88 -5.98 -18.76 2.33
N ILE A 89 -7.25 -18.48 2.18
CA ILE A 89 -7.82 -17.82 1.01
C ILE A 89 -8.86 -16.78 1.42
N VAL A 90 -9.07 -15.79 0.56
CA VAL A 90 -10.24 -14.92 0.62
C VAL A 90 -11.25 -15.38 -0.43
N ALA A 91 -12.45 -15.79 0.01
CA ALA A 91 -13.49 -16.20 -0.90
C ALA A 91 -13.90 -15.03 -1.82
N PRO A 92 -14.17 -15.28 -3.12
CA PRO A 92 -14.77 -14.28 -3.99
C PRO A 92 -16.04 -13.68 -3.36
N GLY A 93 -16.16 -12.35 -3.43
CA GLY A 93 -17.28 -11.64 -2.81
C GLY A 93 -17.21 -11.46 -1.30
N ALA A 94 -16.13 -11.86 -0.63
CA ALA A 94 -15.99 -11.72 0.83
C ALA A 94 -16.14 -10.26 1.28
N TYR A 95 -15.46 -9.32 0.61
CA TYR A 95 -15.58 -7.88 0.91
C TYR A 95 -17.01 -7.36 0.68
N GLY A 96 -17.66 -7.75 -0.42
CA GLY A 96 -19.03 -7.37 -0.73
C GLY A 96 -20.03 -7.90 0.31
N ALA A 97 -19.86 -9.15 0.74
CA ALA A 97 -20.68 -9.76 1.79
C ALA A 97 -20.46 -9.12 3.15
N ALA A 98 -19.19 -8.84 3.51
CA ALA A 98 -18.83 -8.15 4.75
C ALA A 98 -19.42 -6.73 4.79
N TRP A 99 -19.29 -5.95 3.72
CA TRP A 99 -19.88 -4.62 3.60
C TRP A 99 -21.39 -4.63 3.74
N THR A 100 -22.06 -5.60 3.07
CA THR A 100 -23.52 -5.77 3.19
C THR A 100 -23.90 -6.06 4.63
N SER A 101 -23.19 -6.96 5.28
CA SER A 101 -23.45 -7.36 6.67
C SER A 101 -23.19 -6.20 7.64
N LEU A 102 -22.08 -5.49 7.46
CA LEU A 102 -21.74 -4.30 8.27
C LEU A 102 -22.78 -3.19 8.12
N SER A 103 -23.24 -2.95 6.88
CA SER A 103 -24.25 -1.93 6.58
C SER A 103 -25.61 -2.23 7.20
N ASN A 104 -25.89 -3.50 7.48
CA ASN A 104 -27.11 -3.95 8.14
C ASN A 104 -27.02 -3.95 9.69
N LEU A 105 -25.84 -3.70 10.26
CA LEU A 105 -25.75 -3.53 11.72
C LEU A 105 -26.51 -2.29 12.18
N PRO A 106 -27.10 -2.33 13.39
CA PRO A 106 -27.58 -1.10 14.00
C PRO A 106 -26.44 -0.07 14.07
N THR A 107 -26.73 1.18 13.76
CA THR A 107 -25.75 2.27 13.83
C THR A 107 -25.85 2.95 15.17
N THR A 108 -24.71 3.18 15.79
CA THR A 108 -24.55 4.06 16.96
C THR A 108 -23.62 5.21 16.61
N GLY A 109 -23.57 6.21 17.46
CA GLY A 109 -22.73 7.39 17.26
C GLY A 109 -23.34 8.42 16.32
N GLY A 110 -22.68 9.55 16.28
CA GLY A 110 -22.98 10.66 15.39
C GLY A 110 -22.32 10.52 14.02
N SER A 111 -21.92 11.65 13.48
CA SER A 111 -21.16 11.71 12.24
C SER A 111 -19.67 11.78 12.53
N TRP A 112 -18.89 11.00 11.80
CA TRP A 112 -17.45 11.15 11.78
C TRP A 112 -17.07 12.50 11.17
N ARG A 113 -16.04 13.10 11.73
CA ARG A 113 -15.39 14.30 11.18
C ARG A 113 -14.01 13.90 10.69
N ASN A 114 -13.74 14.18 9.43
CA ASN A 114 -12.38 14.13 8.93
C ASN A 114 -11.56 15.24 9.61
N VAL A 115 -10.40 14.93 10.18
CA VAL A 115 -9.51 15.90 10.84
C VAL A 115 -8.32 16.28 9.98
N THR A 116 -8.08 15.54 8.92
CA THR A 116 -7.01 15.72 7.94
C THR A 116 -7.48 16.29 6.60
N ASP A 117 -8.73 16.83 6.55
CA ASP A 117 -9.26 17.52 5.37
C ASP A 117 -8.61 18.92 5.17
N LEU A 118 -7.30 18.96 5.21
CA LEU A 118 -6.43 20.13 5.11
C LEU A 118 -5.30 19.84 4.12
N PRO A 119 -4.72 20.88 3.49
CA PRO A 119 -3.49 20.66 2.72
C PRO A 119 -2.40 20.05 3.61
N TYR A 120 -1.68 19.08 3.08
CA TYR A 120 -0.54 18.44 3.74
C TYR A 120 0.74 18.84 2.98
N ASN A 121 1.55 19.71 3.59
CA ASN A 121 2.77 20.22 2.97
C ASN A 121 3.97 19.34 3.36
N SER A 122 4.46 18.56 2.42
CA SER A 122 5.65 17.73 2.60
C SER A 122 6.97 18.53 2.53
N ASP A 123 6.92 19.76 2.06
CA ASP A 123 8.11 20.63 1.92
C ASP A 123 8.18 21.72 2.99
N ASP A 124 7.50 21.58 4.11
CA ASP A 124 7.50 22.60 5.16
C ASP A 124 8.91 22.76 5.76
N PRO A 125 9.53 23.93 5.63
CA PRO A 125 10.91 24.13 6.08
C PRO A 125 11.11 24.03 7.60
N ARG A 126 10.02 23.95 8.37
CA ARG A 126 10.08 23.71 9.82
C ARG A 126 10.40 22.27 10.17
N TYR A 127 10.18 21.33 9.26
CA TYR A 127 10.25 19.88 9.48
C TYR A 127 11.27 19.21 8.55
N ARG A 128 12.46 19.79 8.43
CA ARG A 128 13.52 19.24 7.57
C ARG A 128 14.19 18.07 8.24
N ASP A 129 14.17 16.95 7.57
CA ASP A 129 14.91 15.76 7.94
C ASP A 129 15.88 15.37 6.81
N ILE A 130 17.04 14.85 7.19
CA ILE A 130 18.08 14.49 6.23
C ILE A 130 17.80 13.14 5.57
N ASP A 131 17.18 12.25 6.31
CA ASP A 131 17.07 10.84 5.93
C ASP A 131 15.78 10.56 5.15
N SER A 132 14.88 11.52 5.02
CA SER A 132 13.50 11.23 4.68
C SER A 132 12.81 12.26 3.80
N ASN A 133 13.53 13.05 3.08
CA ASN A 133 12.93 14.07 2.23
C ASN A 133 12.62 13.54 0.82
N SER A 134 11.94 12.41 0.73
CA SER A 134 11.52 11.82 -0.54
C SER A 134 10.54 12.67 -1.33
N SER A 135 9.99 13.72 -0.74
CA SER A 135 9.00 14.59 -1.37
C SER A 135 9.51 16.00 -1.68
N GLY A 136 10.80 16.25 -1.57
CA GLY A 136 11.38 17.58 -1.83
C GLY A 136 10.95 18.15 -3.18
N GLY A 137 10.23 19.27 -3.18
CA GLY A 137 9.67 19.92 -4.36
C GLY A 137 8.25 19.52 -4.73
N SER A 138 7.66 18.54 -4.07
CA SER A 138 6.28 18.08 -4.34
C SER A 138 5.22 19.03 -3.81
N GLY A 139 5.53 19.87 -2.84
CA GLY A 139 4.60 20.80 -2.22
C GLY A 139 3.55 20.10 -1.38
N ASN A 140 2.27 20.35 -1.67
CA ASN A 140 1.19 19.64 -0.99
C ASN A 140 1.03 18.23 -1.58
N VAL A 141 0.88 17.24 -0.71
CA VAL A 141 0.68 15.83 -1.04
C VAL A 141 -0.64 15.31 -0.48
N THR A 142 -1.04 14.13 -0.93
CA THR A 142 -2.08 13.27 -0.37
C THR A 142 -1.64 11.80 -0.58
N GLY A 143 -2.51 10.79 -0.48
CA GLY A 143 -2.10 9.41 -0.70
C GLY A 143 -2.13 8.99 -2.17
N ARG A 144 -1.62 7.80 -2.44
CA ARG A 144 -1.40 7.22 -3.77
C ARG A 144 -2.60 7.25 -4.70
N MET A 145 -2.34 7.68 -5.94
CA MET A 145 -3.29 7.74 -7.06
C MET A 145 -2.95 6.70 -8.12
N ALA A 146 -3.66 5.60 -8.13
CA ALA A 146 -3.43 4.48 -9.03
C ALA A 146 -3.91 4.74 -10.48
N ALA A 147 -4.90 5.61 -10.69
CA ALA A 147 -5.46 5.83 -12.04
C ALA A 147 -6.02 7.24 -12.21
N MET A 148 -5.91 7.77 -13.43
CA MET A 148 -6.42 9.09 -13.80
C MET A 148 -7.31 9.03 -15.04
N ALA A 149 -8.31 9.92 -15.10
CA ALA A 149 -9.07 10.22 -16.32
C ALA A 149 -9.42 11.71 -16.37
N ALA A 150 -9.48 12.28 -17.55
CA ALA A 150 -9.84 13.69 -17.75
C ALA A 150 -10.61 13.87 -19.06
N ASP A 151 -11.44 14.90 -19.15
CA ASP A 151 -12.19 15.23 -20.36
C ASP A 151 -11.85 16.64 -20.89
N ASP A 152 -12.50 17.02 -21.97
CA ASP A 152 -12.31 18.32 -22.61
C ASP A 152 -13.20 19.43 -22.00
N ASP A 153 -14.08 19.09 -21.05
CA ASP A 153 -14.96 20.03 -20.35
C ASP A 153 -14.36 20.49 -19.01
N GLY A 154 -13.17 20.02 -18.67
CA GLY A 154 -12.41 20.38 -17.48
C GLY A 154 -12.72 19.52 -16.25
N TYR A 155 -13.37 18.38 -16.43
CA TYR A 155 -13.51 17.41 -15.36
C TYR A 155 -12.27 16.51 -15.30
N VAL A 156 -11.81 16.28 -14.08
CA VAL A 156 -10.69 15.39 -13.78
C VAL A 156 -11.17 14.37 -12.75
N TYR A 157 -10.82 13.14 -12.99
CA TYR A 157 -11.14 12.00 -12.12
C TYR A 157 -9.83 11.35 -11.66
N ALA A 158 -9.69 11.22 -10.36
CA ALA A 158 -8.53 10.58 -9.72
C ALA A 158 -9.01 9.37 -8.94
N GLY A 159 -8.41 8.23 -9.19
CA GLY A 159 -8.67 6.97 -8.49
C GLY A 159 -7.52 6.65 -7.55
N SER A 160 -7.80 6.72 -6.25
CA SER A 160 -6.82 6.40 -5.22
C SER A 160 -6.70 4.90 -5.01
N ALA A 161 -5.52 4.45 -4.61
CA ALA A 161 -5.23 3.07 -4.23
C ALA A 161 -6.22 2.51 -3.19
N GLY A 162 -6.43 3.20 -2.08
CA GLY A 162 -7.34 2.80 -1.01
C GLY A 162 -8.50 3.77 -0.74
N GLY A 163 -8.50 4.95 -1.36
CA GLY A 163 -9.40 6.08 -1.03
C GLY A 163 -10.55 6.32 -2.01
N GLY A 164 -10.76 5.44 -2.99
CA GLY A 164 -11.84 5.53 -3.97
C GLY A 164 -11.61 6.58 -5.05
N VAL A 165 -12.68 6.90 -5.77
CA VAL A 165 -12.64 7.81 -6.92
C VAL A 165 -13.11 9.20 -6.52
N TRP A 166 -12.34 10.20 -6.91
CA TRP A 166 -12.57 11.61 -6.69
C TRP A 166 -12.77 12.36 -8.01
N ARG A 167 -13.56 13.39 -7.98
CA ARG A 167 -13.86 14.23 -9.15
C ARG A 167 -13.61 15.70 -8.85
N SER A 168 -12.87 16.38 -9.73
CA SER A 168 -12.80 17.84 -9.80
C SER A 168 -13.55 18.35 -11.02
N ARG A 169 -14.17 19.54 -10.90
CA ARG A 169 -14.92 20.21 -11.98
C ARG A 169 -14.18 21.43 -12.55
N SER A 170 -13.00 21.72 -12.08
CA SER A 170 -12.28 22.96 -12.34
C SER A 170 -10.86 22.76 -12.85
N GLY A 171 -10.64 21.67 -13.61
CA GLY A 171 -9.29 21.35 -14.09
C GLY A 171 -8.33 20.95 -12.99
N GLY A 172 -8.84 20.24 -11.96
CA GLY A 172 -8.13 19.85 -10.74
C GLY A 172 -8.30 20.89 -9.61
N GLY A 173 -8.58 20.42 -8.43
CA GLY A 173 -8.94 21.20 -7.23
C GLY A 173 -10.43 21.14 -6.91
N HIS A 174 -10.79 21.41 -5.66
CA HIS A 174 -12.14 21.28 -5.15
C HIS A 174 -12.76 19.90 -5.43
N TRP A 175 -12.07 18.90 -4.94
CA TRP A 175 -12.39 17.50 -5.18
C TRP A 175 -13.60 17.02 -4.39
N GLN A 176 -14.32 16.06 -4.96
CA GLN A 176 -15.47 15.41 -4.34
C GLN A 176 -15.38 13.90 -4.53
N PRO A 177 -15.53 13.09 -3.47
CA PRO A 177 -15.59 11.65 -3.60
C PRO A 177 -16.86 11.22 -4.34
N ILE A 178 -16.72 10.27 -5.24
CA ILE A 178 -17.85 9.79 -6.06
C ILE A 178 -18.05 8.28 -6.02
N SER A 179 -17.29 7.54 -5.17
CA SER A 179 -17.37 6.08 -5.05
C SER A 179 -17.71 5.56 -3.65
N ASP A 180 -17.99 6.41 -2.67
CA ASP A 180 -18.20 6.07 -1.24
C ASP A 180 -19.25 4.98 -0.97
N ARG A 181 -20.10 4.69 -1.97
CA ARG A 181 -21.17 3.67 -1.86
C ARG A 181 -20.75 2.30 -2.35
N LEU A 182 -19.54 2.14 -2.85
CA LEU A 182 -19.01 0.86 -3.27
C LEU A 182 -18.47 0.06 -2.09
N SER A 183 -18.41 -1.23 -2.24
CA SER A 183 -17.86 -2.15 -1.23
C SER A 183 -16.33 -2.21 -1.21
N SER A 184 -15.68 -1.67 -2.23
CA SER A 184 -14.24 -1.48 -2.28
C SER A 184 -13.94 -0.05 -2.70
N GLN A 185 -13.01 0.60 -2.03
CA GLN A 185 -12.47 1.90 -2.40
C GLN A 185 -11.12 1.78 -3.14
N SER A 186 -10.65 0.57 -3.37
CA SER A 186 -9.43 0.33 -4.14
C SER A 186 -9.68 0.53 -5.63
N THR A 187 -8.86 1.39 -6.25
CA THR A 187 -8.93 1.66 -7.69
C THR A 187 -7.75 1.02 -8.41
N GLY A 188 -8.01 0.27 -9.46
CA GLY A 188 -6.96 -0.21 -10.36
C GLY A 188 -6.96 0.51 -11.71
N ALA A 189 -8.13 0.79 -12.29
CA ALA A 189 -8.21 1.45 -13.58
C ALA A 189 -9.37 2.44 -13.67
N LEU A 190 -9.14 3.59 -14.32
CA LEU A 190 -10.16 4.56 -14.71
C LEU A 190 -10.08 4.82 -16.22
N ALA A 191 -11.22 4.83 -16.89
CA ALA A 191 -11.26 5.13 -18.32
C ALA A 191 -12.59 5.78 -18.75
N LEU A 192 -12.51 6.81 -19.59
CA LEU A 192 -13.66 7.36 -20.29
C LEU A 192 -13.87 6.63 -21.61
N ASP A 193 -15.07 6.11 -21.84
CA ASP A 193 -15.39 5.52 -23.14
C ASP A 193 -15.77 6.59 -24.19
N GLY A 194 -15.84 6.20 -25.46
CA GLY A 194 -16.15 7.11 -26.55
C GLY A 194 -17.55 7.75 -26.49
N THR A 195 -18.36 7.44 -25.46
CA THR A 195 -19.66 8.06 -25.17
C THR A 195 -19.62 8.97 -23.94
N GLY A 196 -18.47 9.15 -23.31
CA GLY A 196 -18.29 9.99 -22.14
C GLY A 196 -18.68 9.34 -20.81
N ARG A 197 -18.91 8.01 -20.76
CA ARG A 197 -19.15 7.30 -19.51
C ARG A 197 -17.81 7.00 -18.84
N LEU A 198 -17.76 7.16 -17.52
CA LEU A 198 -16.60 6.79 -16.72
C LEU A 198 -16.70 5.33 -16.25
N TRP A 199 -15.68 4.55 -16.56
CA TRP A 199 -15.55 3.17 -16.15
C TRP A 199 -14.49 3.07 -15.06
N LEU A 200 -14.80 2.29 -14.03
CA LEU A 200 -13.94 2.03 -12.89
C LEU A 200 -13.69 0.52 -12.80
N GLY A 201 -12.44 0.11 -12.90
CA GLY A 201 -11.97 -1.18 -12.45
C GLY A 201 -11.48 -1.07 -11.01
N THR A 202 -12.06 -1.84 -10.11
CA THR A 202 -11.65 -1.86 -8.70
C THR A 202 -10.55 -2.90 -8.45
N GLY A 203 -9.81 -2.74 -7.35
CA GLY A 203 -8.64 -3.55 -7.02
C GLY A 203 -7.39 -2.97 -7.64
N GLU A 204 -6.51 -2.45 -6.81
CA GLU A 204 -5.24 -1.86 -7.24
C GLU A 204 -4.34 -2.89 -7.90
N ALA A 205 -3.61 -2.47 -8.89
CA ALA A 205 -2.93 -3.35 -9.82
C ALA A 205 -1.45 -3.01 -10.02
N THR A 206 -0.85 -2.30 -9.10
CA THR A 206 0.57 -1.92 -9.19
C THR A 206 1.54 -3.10 -9.03
N THR A 207 1.01 -4.32 -9.02
CA THR A 207 1.74 -5.59 -8.81
C THR A 207 2.49 -5.66 -7.49
N ASN A 208 2.22 -4.71 -6.62
CA ASN A 208 2.63 -4.76 -5.23
C ASN A 208 1.59 -5.53 -4.41
N ALA A 209 1.91 -5.71 -3.21
CA ALA A 209 1.22 -6.63 -2.36
C ALA A 209 0.20 -5.99 -1.42
N ASP A 210 0.27 -4.70 -1.14
CA ASP A 210 -0.71 -3.97 -0.33
C ASP A 210 -2.00 -3.63 -1.07
N ALA A 211 -2.09 -4.08 -2.32
CA ALA A 211 -3.24 -3.85 -3.15
C ALA A 211 -4.48 -4.54 -2.59
N TYR A 212 -5.44 -3.74 -2.17
CA TYR A 212 -6.75 -4.26 -1.81
C TYR A 212 -7.45 -4.84 -3.02
N LEU A 213 -8.09 -5.98 -2.83
CA LEU A 213 -8.86 -6.61 -3.87
C LEU A 213 -10.09 -5.79 -4.26
N GLY A 214 -10.45 -5.92 -5.52
CA GLY A 214 -11.60 -5.25 -6.08
C GLY A 214 -12.92 -5.98 -5.86
N SER A 215 -13.99 -5.29 -6.21
CA SER A 215 -15.35 -5.80 -6.27
C SER A 215 -15.92 -5.81 -7.70
N GLY A 216 -15.03 -5.82 -8.70
CA GLY A 216 -15.34 -5.86 -10.12
C GLY A 216 -15.32 -4.51 -10.83
N VAL A 217 -15.99 -4.41 -11.95
CA VAL A 217 -16.02 -3.22 -12.81
C VAL A 217 -17.35 -2.50 -12.70
N TYR A 218 -17.30 -1.17 -12.64
CA TYR A 218 -18.46 -0.29 -12.56
C TYR A 218 -18.46 0.74 -13.67
N VAL A 219 -19.64 1.20 -14.06
CA VAL A 219 -19.80 2.29 -15.04
C VAL A 219 -20.71 3.39 -14.49
N LEU A 220 -20.29 4.63 -14.65
CA LEU A 220 -21.01 5.83 -14.30
C LEU A 220 -21.43 6.55 -15.59
N SER A 221 -22.73 6.57 -15.88
CA SER A 221 -23.27 7.08 -17.14
C SER A 221 -23.26 8.62 -17.23
N ASP A 222 -23.33 9.30 -16.10
CA ASP A 222 -23.19 10.75 -15.98
C ASP A 222 -22.07 11.07 -14.99
N PRO A 223 -20.81 11.06 -15.45
CA PRO A 223 -19.69 11.28 -14.56
C PRO A 223 -19.58 12.72 -14.06
N HIS A 224 -20.19 13.69 -14.74
CA HIS A 224 -20.20 15.09 -14.34
C HIS A 224 -21.03 15.36 -13.07
N HIS A 225 -22.12 14.59 -12.85
CA HIS A 225 -23.05 14.85 -11.74
C HIS A 225 -23.33 13.63 -10.87
N GLY A 226 -23.14 12.42 -11.40
CA GLY A 226 -23.44 11.18 -10.71
C GLY A 226 -22.39 10.74 -9.72
N THR A 227 -22.69 9.63 -9.04
CA THR A 227 -21.78 8.88 -8.18
C THR A 227 -21.90 7.40 -8.49
N PHE A 228 -20.81 6.65 -8.32
CA PHE A 228 -20.81 5.20 -8.43
C PHE A 228 -21.70 4.54 -7.38
N SER A 229 -22.31 3.44 -7.76
CA SER A 229 -23.10 2.60 -6.87
C SER A 229 -23.13 1.16 -7.39
N SER A 230 -23.61 0.23 -6.59
CA SER A 230 -23.82 -1.16 -7.00
C SER A 230 -24.70 -1.34 -8.25
N ARG A 231 -25.59 -0.36 -8.56
CA ARG A 231 -26.40 -0.38 -9.78
C ARG A 231 -25.60 -0.16 -11.06
N GLY A 232 -24.42 0.42 -10.95
CA GLY A 232 -23.50 0.63 -12.08
C GLY A 232 -22.58 -0.55 -12.33
N ARG A 233 -22.70 -1.64 -11.58
CA ARG A 233 -21.86 -2.83 -11.76
C ARG A 233 -22.07 -3.45 -13.13
N VAL A 234 -20.98 -3.82 -13.79
CA VAL A 234 -20.96 -4.46 -15.11
C VAL A 234 -20.69 -5.94 -14.92
N GLY A 235 -21.57 -6.78 -15.47
CA GLY A 235 -21.44 -8.23 -15.31
C GLY A 235 -21.99 -8.77 -14.00
N GLY A 236 -21.56 -9.95 -13.62
CA GLY A 236 -21.83 -10.63 -12.36
C GLY A 236 -20.65 -10.53 -11.39
N ASP A 237 -20.33 -11.69 -10.78
CA ASP A 237 -19.28 -11.79 -9.77
C ASP A 237 -17.93 -12.28 -10.34
N GLU A 238 -17.82 -12.34 -11.68
CA GLU A 238 -16.68 -12.95 -12.37
C GLU A 238 -15.35 -12.23 -12.07
N LEU A 239 -15.41 -10.94 -11.75
CA LEU A 239 -14.24 -10.11 -11.43
C LEU A 239 -14.21 -9.63 -9.97
N GLU A 240 -14.96 -10.27 -9.08
CA GLU A 240 -14.79 -10.03 -7.64
C GLU A 240 -13.50 -10.64 -7.12
N SER A 241 -12.90 -9.95 -6.17
CA SER A 241 -11.60 -10.32 -5.57
C SER A 241 -10.47 -10.42 -6.60
N THR A 242 -10.55 -9.65 -7.70
CA THR A 242 -9.44 -9.46 -8.65
C THR A 242 -8.90 -8.03 -8.53
N THR A 243 -7.73 -7.79 -9.06
CA THR A 243 -7.21 -6.45 -9.36
C THR A 243 -7.38 -6.16 -10.85
N ILE A 244 -7.82 -4.94 -11.19
CA ILE A 244 -8.07 -4.55 -12.59
C ILE A 244 -6.96 -3.61 -13.03
N HIS A 245 -6.04 -4.12 -13.83
CA HIS A 245 -4.85 -3.39 -14.26
C HIS A 245 -5.16 -2.32 -15.29
N GLN A 246 -5.92 -2.67 -16.33
CA GLN A 246 -6.29 -1.74 -17.39
C GLN A 246 -7.68 -2.03 -17.94
N LEU A 247 -8.35 -0.96 -18.39
CA LEU A 247 -9.59 -1.03 -19.15
C LEU A 247 -9.37 -0.43 -20.53
N ARG A 248 -9.61 -1.21 -21.59
CA ARG A 248 -9.44 -0.79 -22.99
C ARG A 248 -10.71 -1.00 -23.79
N PHE A 249 -10.99 -0.13 -24.76
CA PHE A 249 -12.20 -0.17 -25.55
C PHE A 249 -11.93 -0.44 -27.03
N GLY A 250 -12.66 -1.39 -27.62
CA GLY A 250 -12.58 -1.69 -29.03
C GLY A 250 -13.64 -2.68 -29.48
N GLY A 251 -14.12 -2.58 -30.73
CA GLY A 251 -15.09 -3.50 -31.27
C GLY A 251 -16.43 -3.59 -30.54
N GLY A 252 -16.86 -2.53 -29.84
CA GLY A 252 -18.08 -2.53 -29.03
C GLY A 252 -17.96 -3.28 -27.70
N LYS A 253 -16.74 -3.57 -27.29
CA LYS A 253 -16.39 -4.22 -26.05
C LYS A 253 -15.54 -3.31 -25.16
N VAL A 254 -15.61 -3.53 -23.85
CA VAL A 254 -14.59 -3.21 -22.88
C VAL A 254 -13.78 -4.49 -22.63
N TRP A 255 -12.47 -4.33 -22.56
CA TRP A 255 -11.51 -5.35 -22.21
C TRP A 255 -10.88 -4.99 -20.88
N ALA A 256 -10.71 -5.95 -20.01
CA ALA A 256 -10.06 -5.81 -18.72
C ALA A 256 -8.84 -6.72 -18.66
N ALA A 257 -7.67 -6.14 -18.45
CA ALA A 257 -6.48 -6.84 -18.00
C ALA A 257 -6.54 -6.95 -16.47
N THR A 258 -6.33 -8.15 -15.94
CA THR A 258 -6.57 -8.42 -14.52
C THR A 258 -5.52 -9.37 -13.94
N SER A 259 -5.49 -9.50 -12.62
CA SER A 259 -4.70 -10.53 -11.94
C SER A 259 -5.10 -11.97 -12.34
N GLU A 260 -6.22 -12.16 -13.00
CA GLU A 260 -6.75 -13.45 -13.41
C GLU A 260 -7.01 -13.54 -14.92
N GLY A 261 -6.07 -13.04 -15.70
CA GLY A 261 -6.13 -13.06 -17.16
C GLY A 261 -6.90 -11.88 -17.75
N VAL A 262 -7.30 -12.05 -18.98
CA VAL A 262 -7.94 -11.01 -19.80
C VAL A 262 -9.41 -11.35 -20.01
N TRP A 263 -10.26 -10.38 -19.70
CA TRP A 263 -11.69 -10.52 -19.79
C TRP A 263 -12.28 -9.48 -20.75
N SER A 264 -13.45 -9.78 -21.33
CA SER A 264 -14.18 -8.82 -22.16
C SER A 264 -15.67 -8.80 -21.84
N HIS A 265 -16.29 -7.63 -22.04
CA HIS A 265 -17.71 -7.43 -21.85
C HIS A 265 -18.27 -6.47 -22.91
N SER A 266 -19.57 -6.55 -23.22
CA SER A 266 -20.23 -5.61 -24.13
C SER A 266 -20.38 -4.24 -23.46
N THR A 267 -19.98 -3.16 -24.14
CA THR A 267 -20.24 -1.81 -23.68
C THR A 267 -21.70 -1.38 -23.78
N LYS A 268 -22.53 -2.13 -24.53
CA LYS A 268 -23.94 -1.82 -24.74
C LYS A 268 -24.89 -2.61 -23.84
N LYS A 269 -24.54 -3.87 -23.51
CA LYS A 269 -25.38 -4.73 -22.70
C LYS A 269 -24.62 -5.03 -21.39
N LEU A 270 -24.83 -4.20 -20.39
CA LEU A 270 -24.04 -4.21 -19.14
C LEU A 270 -24.37 -5.37 -18.17
N SER A 271 -25.52 -6.03 -18.36
CA SER A 271 -26.04 -7.09 -17.48
C SER A 271 -25.68 -8.52 -17.91
N GLY A 272 -24.74 -8.69 -18.82
CA GLY A 272 -24.27 -10.03 -19.21
C GLY A 272 -23.09 -10.45 -18.32
N ALA A 273 -22.73 -11.72 -18.34
CA ALA A 273 -21.49 -12.19 -17.73
C ALA A 273 -20.27 -11.67 -18.49
N TRP A 274 -19.17 -11.43 -17.76
CA TRP A 274 -17.86 -11.22 -18.37
C TRP A 274 -17.43 -12.50 -19.07
N LYS A 275 -16.73 -12.36 -20.16
CA LYS A 275 -16.15 -13.48 -20.89
C LYS A 275 -14.65 -13.51 -20.65
N LEU A 276 -14.14 -14.60 -20.08
CA LEU A 276 -12.72 -14.88 -20.09
C LEU A 276 -12.25 -15.05 -21.53
N GLU A 277 -11.37 -14.20 -21.97
CA GLU A 277 -10.78 -14.25 -23.32
C GLU A 277 -9.48 -15.05 -23.33
N TYR A 278 -8.64 -14.85 -22.30
CA TYR A 278 -7.36 -15.53 -22.17
C TYR A 278 -6.91 -15.63 -20.72
N ALA A 279 -6.41 -16.79 -20.36
CA ALA A 279 -5.62 -17.02 -19.13
C ALA A 279 -4.51 -18.01 -19.49
N PRO A 280 -3.24 -17.72 -19.22
CA PRO A 280 -2.14 -18.63 -19.56
C PRO A 280 -2.22 -19.95 -18.80
N ASN A 281 -2.64 -19.91 -17.54
CA ASN A 281 -2.68 -21.06 -16.64
C ASN A 281 -4.09 -21.24 -16.03
N PRO A 282 -5.10 -21.66 -16.81
CA PRO A 282 -6.49 -21.71 -16.35
C PRO A 282 -6.74 -22.67 -15.18
N ASP A 283 -5.85 -23.62 -14.93
CA ASP A 283 -5.95 -24.54 -13.80
C ASP A 283 -5.77 -23.83 -12.44
N TYR A 284 -5.14 -22.66 -12.43
CA TYR A 284 -4.95 -21.83 -11.24
C TYR A 284 -6.08 -20.81 -11.02
N LEU A 285 -7.04 -20.69 -11.93
CA LEU A 285 -8.19 -19.84 -11.74
C LEU A 285 -9.21 -20.45 -10.76
N PRO A 286 -10.11 -19.67 -10.18
CA PRO A 286 -11.17 -20.18 -9.31
C PRO A 286 -11.94 -21.34 -9.95
N GLY A 287 -12.04 -22.44 -9.24
CA GLY A 287 -12.64 -23.68 -9.73
C GLY A 287 -11.71 -24.57 -10.59
N GLY A 288 -10.49 -24.13 -10.86
CA GLY A 288 -9.45 -24.95 -11.46
C GLY A 288 -8.83 -25.96 -10.48
N SER A 289 -8.08 -26.92 -11.00
CA SER A 289 -7.49 -28.02 -10.21
C SER A 289 -6.38 -27.56 -9.26
N LYS A 290 -5.86 -26.36 -9.46
CA LYS A 290 -4.79 -25.72 -8.69
C LYS A 290 -5.20 -24.35 -8.13
N ALA A 291 -6.50 -24.13 -7.96
CA ALA A 291 -7.00 -22.85 -7.44
C ALA A 291 -6.52 -22.54 -6.01
N ASP A 292 -6.20 -23.58 -5.24
CA ASP A 292 -5.70 -23.47 -3.87
C ASP A 292 -4.16 -23.55 -3.78
N ASP A 293 -3.48 -23.54 -4.94
CA ASP A 293 -2.02 -23.53 -4.99
C ASP A 293 -1.53 -22.14 -4.53
N PRO A 294 -0.51 -22.06 -3.66
CA PRO A 294 0.11 -20.80 -3.27
C PRO A 294 0.48 -19.88 -4.44
N ASP A 295 0.90 -20.45 -5.53
CA ASP A 295 1.34 -19.73 -6.71
C ASP A 295 0.18 -19.17 -7.58
N ALA A 296 -1.07 -19.51 -7.27
CA ALA A 296 -2.22 -19.15 -8.11
C ALA A 296 -2.34 -17.64 -8.37
N ALA A 297 -1.93 -16.83 -7.39
CA ALA A 297 -2.07 -15.38 -7.44
C ALA A 297 -1.28 -14.71 -8.59
N TYR A 298 -0.16 -15.29 -9.01
CA TYR A 298 0.70 -14.71 -10.05
C TYR A 298 0.78 -15.53 -11.34
N LYS A 299 0.00 -16.61 -11.47
CA LYS A 299 0.02 -17.48 -12.66
C LYS A 299 -0.79 -16.94 -13.85
N ASN A 300 -1.53 -15.84 -13.69
CA ASN A 300 -2.41 -15.32 -14.75
C ASN A 300 -2.41 -13.79 -14.85
N ILE A 301 -1.34 -13.14 -14.47
CA ILE A 301 -1.26 -11.67 -14.47
C ILE A 301 -1.30 -11.15 -15.91
N ALA A 302 -2.26 -10.31 -16.22
CA ALA A 302 -2.35 -9.56 -17.46
C ALA A 302 -2.17 -8.07 -17.19
N ASN A 303 -1.17 -7.46 -17.82
CA ASN A 303 -0.78 -6.08 -17.57
C ASN A 303 -1.59 -5.09 -18.41
N ASP A 304 -1.61 -5.26 -19.74
CA ASP A 304 -2.32 -4.34 -20.62
C ASP A 304 -2.76 -5.00 -21.94
N ILE A 305 -3.55 -4.25 -22.71
CA ILE A 305 -4.17 -4.72 -23.94
C ILE A 305 -4.05 -3.64 -25.03
N ALA A 306 -3.39 -3.95 -26.13
CA ALA A 306 -3.33 -3.09 -27.30
C ALA A 306 -4.33 -3.57 -28.37
N ILE A 307 -5.26 -2.71 -28.78
CA ILE A 307 -6.32 -3.02 -29.75
C ILE A 307 -6.12 -2.21 -31.03
N ASP A 308 -5.92 -2.87 -32.17
CA ASP A 308 -5.79 -2.18 -33.45
C ASP A 308 -7.08 -1.39 -33.77
N PRO A 309 -7.03 -0.06 -33.91
CA PRO A 309 -8.21 0.75 -34.18
C PRO A 309 -8.82 0.50 -35.56
N LYS A 310 -8.00 0.04 -36.52
CA LYS A 310 -8.43 -0.24 -37.89
C LYS A 310 -9.05 -1.64 -38.02
N ASP A 311 -8.64 -2.54 -37.12
CA ASP A 311 -9.16 -3.90 -37.03
C ASP A 311 -9.26 -4.35 -35.57
N PRO A 312 -10.37 -4.04 -34.87
CA PRO A 312 -10.51 -4.40 -33.46
C PRO A 312 -10.49 -5.90 -33.14
N ALA A 313 -10.40 -6.75 -34.16
CA ALA A 313 -10.14 -8.19 -33.98
C ALA A 313 -8.66 -8.48 -33.72
N LYS A 314 -7.78 -7.57 -34.13
CA LYS A 314 -6.36 -7.64 -33.84
C LYS A 314 -6.08 -7.04 -32.47
N VAL A 315 -5.78 -7.90 -31.53
CA VAL A 315 -5.49 -7.56 -30.15
C VAL A 315 -4.15 -8.18 -29.79
N VAL A 316 -3.32 -7.41 -29.10
CA VAL A 316 -2.11 -7.89 -28.46
C VAL A 316 -2.30 -7.74 -26.94
N LEU A 317 -2.08 -8.83 -26.22
CA LEU A 317 -2.10 -8.86 -24.77
C LEU A 317 -0.65 -8.85 -24.28
N ALA A 318 -0.35 -8.03 -23.29
CA ALA A 318 0.85 -8.15 -22.47
C ALA A 318 0.46 -8.92 -21.21
N VAL A 319 1.09 -10.05 -20.99
CA VAL A 319 0.82 -10.98 -19.90
C VAL A 319 2.15 -11.32 -19.26
N GLY A 320 2.31 -11.09 -17.97
CA GLY A 320 3.58 -11.32 -17.32
C GLY A 320 3.56 -11.01 -15.84
N TRP A 321 4.30 -11.85 -15.11
CA TRP A 321 4.64 -11.64 -13.72
C TRP A 321 5.99 -10.93 -13.62
N ARG A 322 6.09 -9.90 -12.80
CA ARG A 322 7.27 -9.02 -12.66
C ARG A 322 8.59 -9.75 -12.37
N SER A 323 8.51 -10.84 -11.60
CA SER A 323 9.71 -11.62 -11.21
C SER A 323 10.02 -12.76 -12.18
N GLY A 324 9.22 -12.91 -13.24
CA GLY A 324 9.42 -13.91 -14.28
C GLY A 324 8.59 -15.19 -14.11
N ASP A 325 8.01 -15.65 -15.20
CA ASP A 325 7.36 -16.97 -15.31
C ASP A 325 7.37 -17.38 -16.80
N ASP A 326 7.36 -18.66 -17.09
CA ASP A 326 7.37 -19.22 -18.47
C ASP A 326 6.22 -18.67 -19.34
N TYR A 327 5.14 -18.21 -18.76
CA TYR A 327 4.00 -17.67 -19.50
C TYR A 327 4.17 -16.21 -19.90
N ASN A 328 5.13 -15.49 -19.36
CA ASN A 328 5.35 -14.08 -19.66
C ASN A 328 5.55 -13.86 -21.17
N GLY A 329 4.93 -12.83 -21.72
CA GLY A 329 5.06 -12.54 -23.15
C GLY A 329 3.87 -11.80 -23.75
N PHE A 330 3.95 -11.62 -25.05
CA PHE A 330 2.91 -11.00 -25.85
C PHE A 330 2.08 -12.07 -26.57
N TYR A 331 0.76 -11.90 -26.53
CA TYR A 331 -0.17 -12.87 -27.13
C TYR A 331 -1.09 -12.20 -28.12
N THR A 332 -1.39 -12.87 -29.22
CA THR A 332 -2.35 -12.40 -30.23
C THR A 332 -3.33 -13.49 -30.61
N LYS A 333 -4.47 -13.07 -31.16
CA LYS A 333 -5.54 -13.97 -31.57
C LYS A 333 -5.49 -14.24 -33.05
N ASP A 334 -5.47 -15.51 -33.44
CA ASP A 334 -5.57 -15.91 -34.84
C ASP A 334 -6.98 -15.73 -35.39
N SER A 335 -7.15 -15.92 -36.71
CA SER A 335 -8.44 -15.83 -37.40
C SER A 335 -9.50 -16.84 -36.94
N LYS A 336 -9.08 -17.90 -36.22
CA LYS A 336 -9.96 -18.91 -35.62
C LYS A 336 -10.35 -18.58 -34.18
N GLY A 337 -9.75 -17.52 -33.61
CA GLY A 337 -10.01 -17.08 -32.25
C GLY A 337 -9.11 -17.76 -31.20
N THR A 338 -8.06 -18.44 -31.62
CA THR A 338 -7.06 -19.07 -30.73
C THR A 338 -5.99 -18.06 -30.37
N TRP A 339 -5.70 -17.94 -29.09
CA TRP A 339 -4.60 -17.13 -28.60
C TRP A 339 -3.27 -17.89 -28.76
N THR A 340 -2.27 -17.20 -29.24
CA THR A 340 -0.91 -17.71 -29.43
C THR A 340 0.12 -16.70 -28.99
N ARG A 341 1.17 -17.16 -28.34
CA ARG A 341 2.31 -16.31 -27.98
C ARG A 341 3.01 -15.82 -29.26
N ILE A 342 3.34 -14.55 -29.30
CA ILE A 342 4.17 -13.97 -30.35
C ILE A 342 5.62 -14.31 -30.01
N THR A 343 6.30 -15.03 -30.91
CA THR A 343 7.68 -15.47 -30.69
C THR A 343 8.68 -14.81 -31.64
N SER A 344 8.20 -13.95 -32.54
CA SER A 344 9.05 -13.23 -33.50
C SER A 344 8.29 -12.13 -34.20
N GLY A 345 9.02 -11.20 -34.82
CA GLY A 345 8.43 -10.12 -35.62
C GLY A 345 8.13 -8.85 -34.84
N LEU A 346 8.41 -8.82 -33.56
CA LEU A 346 8.22 -7.63 -32.73
C LEU A 346 9.30 -6.55 -32.95
N GLY A 347 10.40 -6.83 -33.64
CA GLY A 347 11.53 -5.90 -33.83
C GLY A 347 12.45 -5.88 -32.60
N ASP A 348 12.67 -4.70 -32.01
CA ASP A 348 13.54 -4.56 -30.84
C ASP A 348 12.83 -4.94 -29.53
N LEU A 349 11.50 -5.02 -29.50
CA LEU A 349 10.74 -5.48 -28.34
C LEU A 349 10.93 -6.99 -28.20
N SER A 350 11.46 -7.42 -27.08
CA SER A 350 11.74 -8.85 -26.84
C SER A 350 10.46 -9.67 -26.75
N ALA A 351 10.53 -10.90 -27.17
CA ALA A 351 9.47 -11.88 -26.98
C ALA A 351 9.86 -12.97 -25.96
N ASP A 352 11.02 -12.83 -25.35
CA ASP A 352 11.49 -13.76 -24.34
C ASP A 352 10.71 -13.58 -23.03
N ALA A 353 10.49 -14.66 -22.30
CA ALA A 353 9.75 -14.60 -21.04
C ALA A 353 10.51 -13.83 -19.95
N ASP A 354 11.82 -13.95 -19.99
CA ASP A 354 12.69 -13.33 -19.02
C ASP A 354 12.82 -11.80 -19.20
N ASP A 355 12.40 -11.29 -20.38
CA ASP A 355 12.43 -9.86 -20.70
C ASP A 355 11.06 -9.17 -20.59
N VAL A 356 9.96 -9.90 -20.48
CA VAL A 356 8.61 -9.33 -20.46
C VAL A 356 7.98 -9.51 -19.08
N GLY A 357 7.92 -8.43 -18.32
CA GLY A 357 7.32 -8.42 -16.99
C GLY A 357 6.08 -7.52 -16.94
N ASN A 358 6.19 -6.34 -16.32
CA ASN A 358 5.14 -5.32 -16.30
C ASN A 358 5.21 -4.47 -17.58
N VAL A 359 4.09 -4.39 -18.32
CA VAL A 359 4.03 -3.69 -19.61
C VAL A 359 2.84 -2.73 -19.65
N THR A 360 3.09 -1.51 -20.09
CA THR A 360 2.04 -0.50 -20.35
C THR A 360 2.08 -0.06 -21.80
N PHE A 361 0.91 -0.05 -22.48
CA PHE A 361 0.74 0.43 -23.84
C PHE A 361 0.08 1.81 -23.90
N ALA A 362 0.53 2.63 -24.85
CA ALA A 362 -0.16 3.83 -25.27
C ALA A 362 -0.28 3.93 -26.78
N ARG A 363 -1.32 4.63 -27.25
CA ARG A 363 -1.58 4.77 -28.67
C ARG A 363 -1.86 6.24 -29.02
N SER A 364 -1.29 6.72 -30.11
CA SER A 364 -1.62 8.04 -30.65
C SER A 364 -3.10 8.12 -31.07
N ALA A 365 -3.68 9.30 -30.90
CA ALA A 365 -5.10 9.53 -31.23
C ALA A 365 -5.43 9.29 -32.71
N ASP A 366 -4.47 9.60 -33.60
CA ASP A 366 -4.59 9.33 -35.04
C ASP A 366 -4.34 7.87 -35.44
N GLY A 367 -3.95 7.03 -34.49
CA GLY A 367 -3.65 5.61 -34.70
C GLY A 367 -2.42 5.33 -35.55
N SER A 368 -1.54 6.31 -35.73
CA SER A 368 -0.30 6.14 -36.52
C SER A 368 0.82 5.46 -35.74
N ARG A 369 0.75 5.49 -34.41
CA ARG A 369 1.81 4.97 -33.53
C ARG A 369 1.26 4.22 -32.34
N TYR A 370 1.99 3.20 -31.90
CA TYR A 370 1.90 2.62 -30.58
C TYR A 370 3.21 2.83 -29.83
N TYR A 371 3.10 3.00 -28.52
CA TYR A 371 4.23 3.03 -27.60
C TYR A 371 4.04 1.96 -26.54
N ALA A 372 5.15 1.44 -26.01
CA ALA A 372 5.17 0.50 -24.90
C ALA A 372 6.32 0.86 -23.95
N VAL A 373 6.10 0.70 -22.67
CA VAL A 373 7.15 0.61 -21.65
C VAL A 373 7.11 -0.83 -21.11
N ASP A 374 8.27 -1.43 -20.94
CA ASP A 374 8.42 -2.84 -20.53
C ASP A 374 9.48 -2.95 -19.44
N GLN A 375 9.14 -3.69 -18.39
CA GLN A 375 10.05 -4.09 -17.31
C GLN A 375 10.51 -5.52 -17.58
N SER A 376 11.80 -5.78 -17.37
CA SER A 376 12.40 -7.11 -17.54
C SER A 376 12.54 -7.83 -16.20
N PRO A 377 11.98 -9.03 -16.06
CA PRO A 377 12.27 -9.89 -14.92
C PRO A 377 13.75 -10.24 -14.79
N GLU A 378 14.47 -10.45 -15.90
CA GLU A 378 15.91 -10.73 -15.86
C GLU A 378 16.68 -9.55 -15.26
N GLN A 379 16.38 -8.32 -15.70
CA GLN A 379 17.02 -7.13 -15.12
C GLN A 379 16.66 -6.96 -13.66
N LEU A 380 15.40 -7.07 -13.30
CA LEU A 380 14.96 -6.98 -11.90
C LEU A 380 15.71 -7.96 -10.99
N ASN A 381 15.98 -9.17 -11.46
CA ASN A 381 16.64 -10.21 -10.67
C ASN A 381 18.19 -10.13 -10.70
N THR A 382 18.78 -9.47 -11.69
CA THR A 382 20.24 -9.54 -11.93
C THR A 382 20.94 -8.18 -11.96
N ASN A 383 20.23 -7.12 -12.29
CA ASN A 383 20.75 -5.75 -12.37
C ASN A 383 20.26 -4.95 -11.17
N PRO A 384 21.14 -4.59 -10.21
CA PRO A 384 20.72 -3.81 -9.05
C PRO A 384 20.37 -2.35 -9.40
N ASP A 385 20.70 -1.90 -10.61
CA ASP A 385 20.55 -0.49 -10.96
C ASP A 385 19.17 -0.18 -11.57
N SER A 386 18.55 -1.11 -12.31
CA SER A 386 17.27 -0.87 -12.99
C SER A 386 16.58 -2.15 -13.43
N GLY A 387 15.24 -2.21 -13.31
CA GLY A 387 14.40 -3.26 -13.89
C GLY A 387 13.82 -2.91 -15.27
N LEU A 388 14.11 -1.72 -15.81
CA LEU A 388 13.54 -1.25 -17.07
C LEU A 388 14.17 -1.95 -18.28
N GLU A 389 13.39 -2.73 -19.05
CA GLU A 389 13.83 -3.25 -20.34
C GLU A 389 13.92 -2.15 -21.40
N GLY A 390 12.91 -1.29 -21.46
CA GLY A 390 12.96 -0.13 -22.35
C GLY A 390 11.62 0.50 -22.67
N ILE A 391 11.70 1.61 -23.41
CA ILE A 391 10.55 2.27 -24.03
C ILE A 391 10.62 2.08 -25.52
N TYR A 392 9.51 1.73 -26.16
CA TYR A 392 9.44 1.32 -27.55
C TYR A 392 8.38 2.07 -28.34
N VAL A 393 8.57 2.19 -29.66
CA VAL A 393 7.59 2.74 -30.60
C VAL A 393 7.35 1.79 -31.76
N SER A 394 6.08 1.51 -32.11
CA SER A 394 5.69 0.94 -33.38
C SER A 394 5.16 2.04 -34.30
N LYS A 395 5.91 2.38 -35.33
CA LYS A 395 5.55 3.40 -36.33
C LYS A 395 4.61 2.88 -37.41
N SER A 396 4.26 1.61 -37.37
CA SER A 396 3.28 0.99 -38.29
C SER A 396 1.84 1.30 -37.94
N GLY A 397 1.57 1.80 -36.74
CA GLY A 397 0.24 1.92 -36.17
C GLY A 397 -0.40 0.57 -35.83
N SER A 398 0.40 -0.50 -35.80
CA SER A 398 -0.04 -1.85 -35.41
C SER A 398 0.56 -2.26 -34.09
N PRO A 399 -0.23 -2.82 -33.16
CA PRO A 399 0.30 -3.32 -31.90
C PRO A 399 1.23 -4.56 -32.04
N THR A 400 1.20 -5.21 -33.22
CA THR A 400 2.10 -6.32 -33.51
C THR A 400 3.49 -5.88 -34.03
N GLY A 401 3.79 -4.58 -34.03
CA GLY A 401 5.07 -4.06 -34.44
C GLY A 401 5.23 -3.84 -35.96
N PRO A 402 6.48 -3.78 -36.51
CA PRO A 402 7.71 -3.90 -35.71
C PRO A 402 7.88 -2.72 -34.75
N TRP A 403 8.47 -3.00 -33.59
CA TRP A 403 8.81 -2.05 -32.55
C TRP A 403 10.27 -1.62 -32.63
N THR A 404 10.55 -0.39 -32.28
CA THR A 404 11.92 0.16 -32.18
C THR A 404 12.13 0.66 -30.76
N LYS A 405 13.21 0.27 -30.10
CA LYS A 405 13.58 0.80 -28.77
C LYS A 405 13.97 2.27 -28.93
N ILE A 406 13.38 3.16 -28.11
CA ILE A 406 13.58 4.60 -28.16
C ILE A 406 14.13 5.17 -26.86
N ALA A 407 14.17 4.38 -25.78
CA ALA A 407 14.88 4.67 -24.54
C ALA A 407 15.17 3.39 -23.77
N ASP A 408 16.21 3.45 -22.98
CA ASP A 408 16.56 2.54 -21.89
C ASP A 408 16.87 3.37 -20.63
N TYR A 409 17.17 2.71 -19.53
CA TYR A 409 17.47 3.39 -18.27
C TYR A 409 18.68 4.33 -18.37
N GLN A 410 19.69 4.02 -19.21
CA GLN A 410 20.87 4.86 -19.40
C GLN A 410 20.51 6.13 -20.17
N GLY A 411 19.68 6.01 -21.20
CA GLY A 411 19.17 7.15 -21.97
C GLY A 411 18.30 8.07 -21.13
N LEU A 412 17.45 7.52 -20.27
CA LEU A 412 16.64 8.29 -19.33
C LEU A 412 17.50 8.94 -18.24
N ALA A 413 18.50 8.27 -17.70
CA ALA A 413 19.45 8.86 -16.77
C ALA A 413 20.16 10.09 -17.35
N ALA A 414 20.54 10.02 -18.63
CA ALA A 414 21.18 11.15 -19.32
C ALA A 414 20.23 12.31 -19.64
N SER A 415 18.92 12.16 -19.45
CA SER A 415 17.91 13.17 -19.74
C SER A 415 17.67 14.19 -18.60
N GLY A 416 18.49 14.16 -17.55
CA GLY A 416 18.39 15.06 -16.39
C GLY A 416 17.79 14.43 -15.16
N SER A 417 17.80 13.09 -15.06
CA SER A 417 17.32 12.34 -13.90
C SER A 417 18.05 12.74 -12.61
N ALA A 418 17.32 12.92 -11.53
CA ALA A 418 17.87 13.18 -10.20
C ALA A 418 18.31 11.87 -9.49
N LEU A 419 17.74 10.73 -9.85
CA LEU A 419 18.05 9.42 -9.25
C LEU A 419 19.53 9.06 -9.31
N THR A 420 20.21 9.46 -10.39
CA THR A 420 21.64 9.14 -10.56
C THR A 420 22.55 9.70 -9.48
N SER A 421 22.10 10.75 -8.77
CA SER A 421 22.87 11.36 -7.67
C SER A 421 22.85 10.52 -6.40
N SER A 422 21.84 9.69 -6.20
CA SER A 422 21.75 8.73 -5.10
C SER A 422 22.33 7.34 -5.43
N GLY A 423 22.72 7.15 -6.70
CA GLY A 423 23.27 5.87 -7.16
C GLY A 423 22.26 4.92 -7.79
N TYR A 424 21.03 5.39 -7.99
CA TYR A 424 19.97 4.68 -8.70
C TYR A 424 19.90 5.05 -10.16
N MET A 425 19.20 4.25 -10.92
CA MET A 425 18.90 4.51 -12.32
C MET A 425 17.39 4.48 -12.56
N PRO A 426 16.90 5.27 -13.53
CA PRO A 426 15.50 5.23 -13.92
C PRO A 426 14.98 3.81 -14.17
N GLY A 427 13.82 3.50 -13.63
CA GLY A 427 13.20 2.19 -13.76
C GLY A 427 13.68 1.16 -12.74
N VAL A 428 14.34 1.56 -11.65
CA VAL A 428 14.65 0.64 -10.54
C VAL A 428 13.39 0.00 -9.99
N GLN A 429 12.28 0.72 -10.02
CA GLN A 429 10.94 0.24 -9.65
C GLN A 429 9.99 0.12 -10.85
N ALA A 430 10.48 -0.12 -12.07
CA ALA A 430 9.63 -0.21 -13.26
C ALA A 430 8.56 -1.32 -13.18
N TRP A 431 8.69 -2.24 -12.25
CA TRP A 431 7.69 -3.24 -11.93
C TRP A 431 6.48 -2.68 -11.18
N TYR A 432 6.65 -1.56 -10.48
CA TYR A 432 5.67 -0.87 -9.65
C TYR A 432 5.17 0.41 -10.33
N ASN A 433 6.07 1.24 -10.79
CA ASN A 433 5.83 2.58 -11.32
C ASN A 433 5.75 2.54 -12.84
N GLN A 434 4.55 2.63 -13.41
CA GLN A 434 4.43 2.76 -14.86
C GLN A 434 3.19 3.55 -15.27
N PHE A 435 3.41 4.58 -16.07
CA PHE A 435 2.40 5.06 -16.98
C PHE A 435 2.97 5.43 -18.34
N LEU A 436 2.13 5.48 -19.37
CA LEU A 436 2.48 5.95 -20.70
C LEU A 436 1.30 6.65 -21.35
N THR A 437 1.50 7.85 -21.91
CA THR A 437 0.46 8.57 -22.64
C THR A 437 1.02 9.36 -23.80
N VAL A 438 0.18 9.58 -24.84
CA VAL A 438 0.53 10.33 -26.05
C VAL A 438 -0.37 11.55 -26.13
N ASP A 439 0.21 12.72 -26.42
CA ASP A 439 -0.56 13.94 -26.68
C ASP A 439 -1.57 13.69 -27.84
N PRO A 440 -2.87 13.89 -27.60
CA PRO A 440 -3.88 13.69 -28.64
C PRO A 440 -3.65 14.58 -29.90
N ALA A 441 -2.91 15.68 -29.75
CA ALA A 441 -2.62 16.61 -30.86
C ALA A 441 -1.33 16.27 -31.60
N ASN A 442 -0.42 15.49 -31.00
CA ASN A 442 0.88 15.18 -31.59
C ASN A 442 1.30 13.74 -31.27
N ALA A 443 1.29 12.88 -32.28
CA ALA A 443 1.66 11.46 -32.14
C ALA A 443 3.12 11.21 -31.71
N GLU A 444 3.99 12.22 -31.77
CA GLU A 444 5.40 12.16 -31.38
C GLU A 444 5.67 12.75 -29.99
N HIS A 445 4.63 13.35 -29.37
CA HIS A 445 4.74 13.89 -28.03
C HIS A 445 4.21 12.89 -27.00
N VAL A 446 5.12 12.37 -26.17
CA VAL A 446 4.84 11.27 -25.24
C VAL A 446 5.34 11.61 -23.84
N TYR A 447 4.55 11.26 -22.86
CA TYR A 447 4.95 11.23 -21.45
C TYR A 447 5.07 9.79 -20.97
N ALA A 448 6.15 9.49 -20.27
CA ALA A 448 6.36 8.24 -19.56
C ALA A 448 6.60 8.53 -18.07
N GLY A 449 5.98 7.76 -17.20
CA GLY A 449 6.19 7.81 -15.76
C GLY A 449 6.84 6.51 -15.30
N LEU A 450 7.84 6.66 -14.49
CA LEU A 450 8.50 5.67 -13.66
C LEU A 450 8.59 6.28 -12.25
N GLU A 451 9.73 6.27 -11.58
CA GLU A 451 9.95 7.07 -10.37
C GLU A 451 9.80 8.56 -10.67
N GLU A 452 10.21 8.96 -11.86
CA GLU A 452 10.18 10.32 -12.38
C GLU A 452 9.24 10.45 -13.59
N VAL A 453 8.94 11.68 -14.01
CA VAL A 453 8.18 11.93 -15.25
C VAL A 453 9.14 12.33 -16.38
N TYR A 454 9.08 11.57 -17.46
CA TYR A 454 9.87 11.79 -18.68
C TYR A 454 9.00 12.28 -19.83
N GLU A 455 9.56 13.14 -20.69
CA GLU A 455 8.88 13.72 -21.85
C GLU A 455 9.75 13.61 -23.10
N THR A 456 9.16 13.18 -24.22
CA THR A 456 9.74 13.32 -25.56
C THR A 456 8.77 14.05 -26.48
N LYS A 457 9.26 14.97 -27.32
CA LYS A 457 8.45 15.73 -28.29
C LYS A 457 8.72 15.35 -29.73
N ASP A 458 9.62 14.39 -29.95
CA ASP A 458 10.10 13.96 -31.27
C ASP A 458 10.04 12.43 -31.48
N GLY A 459 9.18 11.76 -30.71
CA GLY A 459 8.93 10.32 -30.82
C GLY A 459 10.07 9.46 -30.32
N GLY A 460 10.82 9.95 -29.33
CA GLY A 460 11.90 9.26 -28.65
C GLY A 460 13.29 9.55 -29.18
N GLY A 461 13.44 10.57 -30.05
CA GLY A 461 14.76 11.02 -30.50
C GLY A 461 15.54 11.72 -29.40
N THR A 462 14.82 12.47 -28.55
CA THR A 462 15.33 13.12 -27.34
C THR A 462 14.34 12.96 -26.18
N TRP A 463 14.88 12.87 -24.97
CA TRP A 463 14.10 12.81 -23.74
C TRP A 463 14.51 13.90 -22.78
N SER A 464 13.58 14.34 -21.94
CA SER A 464 13.81 15.28 -20.83
C SER A 464 13.12 14.73 -19.59
N THR A 465 13.80 14.77 -18.44
CA THR A 465 13.19 14.50 -17.13
C THR A 465 12.42 15.76 -16.71
N VAL A 466 11.12 15.75 -16.90
CA VAL A 466 10.27 16.91 -16.60
C VAL A 466 9.72 16.91 -15.18
N GLY A 467 9.73 15.78 -14.50
CA GLY A 467 9.38 15.66 -13.07
C GLY A 467 10.48 14.91 -12.33
N PRO A 468 11.62 15.56 -12.03
CA PRO A 468 12.74 14.91 -11.37
C PRO A 468 12.45 14.63 -9.90
N TYR A 469 13.18 13.70 -9.33
CA TYR A 469 13.19 13.34 -7.92
C TYR A 469 14.07 14.32 -7.12
N TRP A 470 13.49 15.38 -6.57
CA TRP A 470 14.24 16.54 -6.07
C TRP A 470 15.14 16.32 -4.87
N ASN A 471 14.83 15.39 -3.98
CA ASN A 471 15.66 15.14 -2.80
C ASN A 471 17.06 14.60 -3.13
N PHE A 472 17.31 14.15 -4.36
CA PHE A 472 18.60 13.62 -4.76
C PHE A 472 19.45 14.63 -5.53
N GLY A 473 20.35 15.33 -4.84
CA GLY A 473 21.44 16.06 -5.45
C GLY A 473 21.13 17.45 -5.98
N PHE A 474 19.96 18.01 -5.80
CA PHE A 474 19.64 19.37 -6.21
C PHE A 474 19.96 20.39 -5.11
N PRO A 475 20.95 21.26 -5.27
CA PRO A 475 21.37 22.18 -4.21
C PRO A 475 20.27 23.14 -3.73
N CYS A 476 19.30 23.44 -4.58
CA CYS A 476 18.16 24.28 -4.21
C CYS A 476 17.27 23.63 -3.15
N TRP A 477 17.20 22.29 -3.11
CA TRP A 477 16.44 21.51 -2.12
C TRP A 477 17.33 20.90 -1.04
N SER A 478 18.61 21.32 -0.96
CA SER A 478 19.49 20.81 0.10
C SER A 478 18.87 21.00 1.47
N ILE A 479 18.87 19.94 2.25
CA ILE A 479 18.41 19.93 3.65
C ILE A 479 19.32 20.79 4.52
N ASP A 480 20.62 20.86 4.18
CA ASP A 480 21.54 21.80 4.83
C ASP A 480 21.28 23.23 4.34
N PRO A 481 20.71 24.12 5.18
CA PRO A 481 20.44 25.50 4.79
C PRO A 481 21.66 26.27 4.30
N ALA A 482 22.87 25.87 4.74
CA ALA A 482 24.11 26.52 4.32
C ALA A 482 24.51 26.17 2.88
N GLN A 483 23.97 25.09 2.34
CA GLN A 483 24.24 24.62 0.97
C GLN A 483 23.11 24.96 -0.01
N GLN A 484 21.97 25.44 0.47
CA GLN A 484 20.88 25.83 -0.42
C GLN A 484 21.31 26.97 -1.33
N THR A 485 21.10 26.79 -2.62
CA THR A 485 21.44 27.82 -3.64
C THR A 485 20.31 27.90 -4.67
N GLY A 486 19.81 29.13 -4.86
CA GLY A 486 18.77 29.41 -5.84
C GLY A 486 17.38 28.99 -5.38
N ASP A 487 16.41 29.15 -6.27
CA ASP A 487 15.03 28.71 -6.07
C ASP A 487 14.79 27.45 -6.91
N CYS A 488 14.19 26.43 -6.32
CA CYS A 488 13.74 25.25 -7.06
C CYS A 488 12.38 25.48 -7.68
N SER A 489 12.20 24.97 -8.88
CA SER A 489 10.88 24.76 -9.45
C SER A 489 10.15 23.64 -8.70
N GLN A 490 8.84 23.71 -8.64
CA GLN A 490 8.05 22.58 -8.14
C GLN A 490 8.15 21.41 -9.11
N THR A 491 8.16 20.21 -8.56
CA THR A 491 8.09 18.96 -9.30
C THR A 491 6.83 18.18 -8.92
N THR A 492 6.75 16.91 -9.26
CA THR A 492 5.73 16.00 -8.75
C THR A 492 6.30 15.20 -7.57
N HIS A 493 5.47 14.50 -6.82
CA HIS A 493 5.95 13.40 -5.98
C HIS A 493 6.53 12.30 -6.88
N SER A 494 7.36 11.44 -6.32
CA SER A 494 7.89 10.25 -6.99
C SER A 494 6.80 9.20 -7.27
N ASP A 495 7.17 8.15 -7.96
CA ASP A 495 6.41 6.91 -8.12
C ASP A 495 5.10 7.07 -8.89
N GLN A 496 5.21 7.05 -10.22
CA GLN A 496 4.17 7.47 -11.13
C GLN A 496 3.27 6.31 -11.56
N HIS A 497 1.93 6.40 -11.37
CA HIS A 497 0.99 5.33 -11.69
C HIS A 497 -0.09 5.71 -12.70
N GLY A 498 -0.64 6.90 -12.57
CA GLY A 498 -1.79 7.33 -13.34
C GLY A 498 -1.53 8.55 -14.20
N VAL A 499 -2.04 8.58 -15.43
CA VAL A 499 -1.91 9.74 -16.30
C VAL A 499 -3.17 9.98 -17.12
N ALA A 500 -3.51 11.25 -17.33
CA ALA A 500 -4.55 11.65 -18.29
C ALA A 500 -4.17 12.99 -18.93
N ILE A 501 -4.60 13.19 -20.19
CA ILE A 501 -4.55 14.51 -20.86
C ILE A 501 -5.98 14.98 -21.03
N GLY A 502 -6.27 16.20 -20.59
CA GLY A 502 -7.57 16.82 -20.68
C GLY A 502 -7.46 18.32 -20.97
N ARG A 503 -8.60 18.98 -21.20
CA ARG A 503 -8.63 20.41 -21.52
C ARG A 503 -9.36 21.20 -20.45
N TYR A 504 -8.81 22.37 -20.13
CA TYR A 504 -9.46 23.32 -19.24
C TYR A 504 -9.20 24.75 -19.74
N HIS A 505 -10.26 25.55 -19.87
CA HIS A 505 -10.18 26.91 -20.45
C HIS A 505 -9.42 26.99 -21.78
N GLY A 506 -9.61 25.99 -22.65
CA GLY A 506 -9.03 25.93 -23.98
C GLY A 506 -7.56 25.55 -24.04
N LYS A 507 -6.92 25.25 -22.91
CA LYS A 507 -5.55 24.72 -22.82
C LYS A 507 -5.57 23.24 -22.51
N SER A 508 -4.62 22.51 -23.07
CA SER A 508 -4.38 21.09 -22.73
C SER A 508 -3.43 20.99 -21.55
N PHE A 509 -3.75 20.07 -20.62
CA PHE A 509 -2.93 19.76 -19.46
C PHE A 509 -2.67 18.26 -19.40
N VAL A 510 -1.46 17.88 -19.02
CA VAL A 510 -1.19 16.54 -18.52
C VAL A 510 -1.44 16.54 -17.01
N TYR A 511 -2.19 15.56 -16.54
CA TYR A 511 -2.47 15.24 -15.14
C TYR A 511 -1.77 13.95 -14.82
N VAL A 512 -0.99 13.94 -13.74
CA VAL A 512 -0.32 12.73 -13.25
C VAL A 512 -0.81 12.39 -11.84
N GLY A 513 -0.91 11.11 -11.57
CA GLY A 513 -1.18 10.54 -10.25
C GLY A 513 -0.03 9.66 -9.82
N ASN A 514 0.43 9.86 -8.59
CA ASN A 514 1.58 9.20 -8.00
C ASN A 514 1.35 8.95 -6.50
N ASP A 515 2.37 8.52 -5.77
CA ASP A 515 2.26 8.19 -4.35
C ASP A 515 2.00 9.41 -3.45
N GLY A 516 2.27 10.62 -3.93
CA GLY A 516 1.93 11.87 -3.24
C GLY A 516 0.67 12.57 -3.76
N GLY A 517 -0.11 11.95 -4.67
CA GLY A 517 -1.40 12.51 -5.11
C GLY A 517 -1.49 12.93 -6.56
N VAL A 518 -2.07 14.11 -6.81
CA VAL A 518 -2.40 14.59 -8.16
C VAL A 518 -1.65 15.85 -8.48
N TYR A 519 -1.02 15.88 -9.66
CA TYR A 519 -0.29 17.04 -10.19
C TYR A 519 -0.68 17.33 -11.63
N LYS A 520 -0.48 18.56 -12.07
CA LYS A 520 -0.67 18.92 -13.47
C LYS A 520 0.36 19.92 -13.97
N ARG A 521 0.57 19.91 -15.29
CA ARG A 521 1.23 21.00 -16.03
C ARG A 521 0.59 21.18 -17.41
N PRO A 522 0.79 22.36 -18.08
CA PRO A 522 0.41 22.50 -19.49
C PRO A 522 1.17 21.48 -20.36
N VAL A 523 0.50 20.93 -21.38
CA VAL A 523 1.16 20.02 -22.34
C VAL A 523 2.32 20.73 -23.08
N ASP A 524 2.14 22.04 -23.39
CA ASP A 524 3.20 22.89 -23.95
C ASP A 524 4.03 23.61 -22.84
N GLY A 525 4.21 22.94 -21.70
CA GLY A 525 4.80 23.53 -20.51
C GLY A 525 6.27 23.95 -20.68
N ALA A 526 6.69 24.91 -19.85
CA ALA A 526 8.04 25.45 -19.86
C ALA A 526 9.04 24.49 -19.22
N GLN A 527 10.27 24.52 -19.72
CA GLN A 527 11.41 23.78 -19.19
C GLN A 527 12.58 24.77 -18.94
N ASP A 528 13.39 24.43 -17.96
CA ASP A 528 14.68 25.13 -17.73
C ASP A 528 15.77 24.65 -18.71
N SER A 529 17.00 25.13 -18.51
CA SER A 529 18.13 24.76 -19.36
C SER A 529 18.59 23.31 -19.19
N SER A 530 18.13 22.62 -18.15
CA SER A 530 18.41 21.18 -17.86
C SER A 530 17.32 20.27 -18.40
N GLY A 531 16.21 20.82 -18.88
CA GLY A 531 15.07 20.06 -19.37
C GLY A 531 13.97 19.83 -18.32
N HIS A 532 14.18 20.26 -17.09
CA HIS A 532 13.19 20.11 -16.01
C HIS A 532 12.02 21.08 -16.20
N ALA A 533 10.82 20.63 -15.89
CA ALA A 533 9.66 21.51 -15.92
C ALA A 533 9.73 22.59 -14.84
N THR A 534 9.17 23.77 -15.16
CA THR A 534 9.11 24.89 -14.23
C THR A 534 7.67 25.31 -13.89
N ASP A 535 6.70 24.48 -14.22
CA ASP A 535 5.28 24.82 -14.18
C ASP A 535 4.35 23.71 -13.66
N TRP A 536 4.89 22.75 -12.94
CA TRP A 536 4.06 21.81 -12.20
C TRP A 536 3.22 22.51 -11.13
N THR A 537 2.03 21.99 -10.90
CA THR A 537 1.11 22.46 -9.86
C THR A 537 0.54 21.26 -9.15
N SER A 538 0.79 21.17 -7.83
CA SER A 538 0.08 20.23 -6.98
C SER A 538 -1.43 20.57 -6.95
N LEU A 539 -2.27 19.56 -7.04
CA LEU A 539 -3.73 19.67 -6.97
C LEU A 539 -4.27 19.14 -5.63
N ASN A 540 -3.40 18.88 -4.68
CA ASN A 540 -3.69 18.34 -3.37
C ASN A 540 -4.04 19.49 -2.40
N ASP A 541 -5.27 20.01 -2.56
CA ASP A 541 -5.73 21.24 -1.92
C ASP A 541 -6.44 21.02 -0.56
N GLY A 542 -6.34 19.81 0.00
CA GLY A 542 -7.01 19.41 1.22
C GLY A 542 -8.48 19.01 1.03
N THR A 543 -9.09 19.31 -0.13
CA THR A 543 -10.43 18.77 -0.45
C THR A 543 -10.38 17.34 -0.99
N ILE A 544 -9.19 16.89 -1.42
CA ILE A 544 -8.87 15.48 -1.67
C ILE A 544 -8.04 14.97 -0.50
N ASP A 545 -8.55 13.98 0.19
CA ASP A 545 -7.87 13.34 1.31
C ASP A 545 -7.90 11.83 1.09
N THR A 546 -6.79 11.33 0.61
CA THR A 546 -6.55 9.91 0.33
C THR A 546 -5.36 9.37 1.10
N LEU A 547 -4.93 10.10 2.13
CA LEU A 547 -3.80 9.74 2.98
C LEU A 547 -3.96 8.33 3.56
N GLN A 548 -2.88 7.55 3.48
CA GLN A 548 -2.85 6.13 3.85
C GLN A 548 -2.17 5.96 5.21
N TYR A 549 -2.91 6.21 6.29
CA TYR A 549 -2.38 6.11 7.65
C TYR A 549 -2.27 4.68 8.14
N TYR A 550 -1.10 4.30 8.62
CA TYR A 550 -0.88 3.10 9.43
C TYR A 550 -1.27 3.33 10.89
N SER A 551 -0.99 4.53 11.42
CA SER A 551 -1.14 4.82 12.83
C SER A 551 -1.71 6.22 13.12
N VAL A 552 -2.10 6.46 14.38
CA VAL A 552 -2.50 7.77 14.88
C VAL A 552 -2.03 8.02 16.31
N GLY A 553 -1.40 9.15 16.53
CA GLY A 553 -1.04 9.69 17.84
C GLY A 553 -1.91 10.89 18.22
N VAL A 554 -2.26 11.03 19.47
CA VAL A 554 -3.08 12.15 19.97
C VAL A 554 -2.58 12.63 21.33
N GLY A 555 -2.14 13.88 21.42
CA GLY A 555 -1.67 14.51 22.65
C GLY A 555 -2.24 15.91 22.86
N LYS A 556 -2.14 16.46 24.06
CA LYS A 556 -2.59 17.83 24.33
C LYS A 556 -1.69 18.84 23.61
N ASP A 557 -2.29 19.77 22.90
CA ASP A 557 -1.58 20.94 22.40
C ASP A 557 -1.51 22.01 23.51
N LEU A 558 -0.35 22.08 24.15
CA LEU A 558 -0.14 22.94 25.31
C LEU A 558 -0.09 24.43 24.94
N ASP A 559 0.31 24.75 23.72
CA ASP A 559 0.49 26.13 23.27
C ASP A 559 -0.83 26.75 22.79
N HIS A 560 -1.69 25.95 22.13
CA HIS A 560 -2.90 26.45 21.49
C HIS A 560 -4.19 25.95 22.16
N GLY A 561 -4.06 25.00 23.10
CA GLY A 561 -5.23 24.28 23.65
C GLY A 561 -5.79 23.28 22.63
N GLY A 562 -6.60 22.33 23.09
CA GLY A 562 -7.07 21.23 22.23
C GLY A 562 -6.08 20.10 22.14
N VAL A 563 -5.90 19.51 20.97
CA VAL A 563 -5.01 18.36 20.75
C VAL A 563 -4.14 18.55 19.51
N SER A 564 -2.93 17.98 19.53
CA SER A 564 -2.14 17.66 18.36
C SER A 564 -2.50 16.25 17.91
N VAL A 565 -2.56 16.06 16.60
CA VAL A 565 -2.78 14.76 15.95
C VAL A 565 -1.57 14.48 15.08
N THR A 566 -1.00 13.29 15.20
CA THR A 566 0.12 12.81 14.38
C THR A 566 -0.25 11.47 13.79
N GLY A 567 0.50 11.00 12.81
CA GLY A 567 0.31 9.66 12.26
C GLY A 567 1.29 9.35 11.17
N GLY A 568 1.75 8.11 11.14
CA GLY A 568 2.59 7.57 10.10
C GLY A 568 1.78 7.16 8.88
N LEU A 569 2.32 7.45 7.70
CA LEU A 569 1.67 7.26 6.41
C LEU A 569 2.54 6.47 5.47
N GLN A 570 1.93 5.63 4.67
CA GLN A 570 2.60 5.02 3.53
C GLN A 570 3.06 6.11 2.54
N ASP A 571 4.30 6.06 2.10
CA ASP A 571 4.97 6.90 1.10
C ASP A 571 5.01 8.41 1.41
N ASN A 572 4.42 8.85 2.52
CA ASN A 572 4.25 10.27 2.84
C ASN A 572 4.67 10.63 4.27
N GLY A 573 5.52 9.82 4.86
CA GLY A 573 6.20 10.07 6.13
C GLY A 573 5.26 10.19 7.32
N GLN A 574 5.62 11.07 8.23
CA GLN A 574 4.88 11.34 9.46
C GLN A 574 4.21 12.71 9.40
N SER A 575 2.89 12.72 9.55
CA SER A 575 2.15 13.98 9.61
C SER A 575 2.06 14.54 11.00
N ILE A 576 2.06 15.87 11.10
CA ILE A 576 1.74 16.60 12.33
C ILE A 576 0.68 17.68 12.06
N LEU A 577 -0.35 17.69 12.90
CA LEU A 577 -1.44 18.65 12.88
C LEU A 577 -1.68 19.19 14.30
N ARG A 578 -1.38 20.45 14.52
CA ARG A 578 -1.69 21.14 15.77
C ARG A 578 -3.08 21.78 15.72
N SER A 579 -3.65 22.11 16.88
CA SER A 579 -5.04 22.58 17.01
C SER A 579 -5.41 23.78 16.13
N ASN A 580 -4.47 24.65 15.82
CA ASN A 580 -4.71 25.87 15.05
C ASN A 580 -4.18 25.80 13.61
N ASP A 581 -3.57 24.71 13.22
CA ASP A 581 -2.99 24.57 11.90
C ASP A 581 -4.07 24.60 10.82
N LYS A 582 -3.71 25.17 9.69
CA LYS A 582 -4.50 25.21 8.45
C LYS A 582 -3.85 24.40 7.35
N VAL A 583 -2.63 23.94 7.60
CA VAL A 583 -1.81 23.09 6.75
C VAL A 583 -1.12 22.10 7.67
N MET A 584 -1.18 20.84 7.37
CA MET A 584 -0.40 19.81 8.06
C MET A 584 1.05 19.88 7.60
N GLY A 585 1.98 19.60 8.51
CA GLY A 585 3.40 19.46 8.20
C GLY A 585 3.80 17.99 8.11
N SER A 586 4.83 17.72 7.32
CA SER A 586 5.52 16.44 7.27
C SER A 586 6.83 16.55 8.06
N ASN A 587 7.09 15.57 8.89
CA ASN A 587 8.26 15.55 9.75
C ASN A 587 9.34 14.59 9.23
N PHE A 588 8.94 13.46 8.71
CA PHE A 588 9.78 12.47 8.05
C PHE A 588 9.20 12.15 6.68
N GLY A 589 10.02 11.75 5.73
CA GLY A 589 9.62 11.23 4.44
C GLY A 589 9.58 9.70 4.44
N GLY A 590 9.48 9.08 3.27
CA GLY A 590 9.35 7.65 3.11
C GLY A 590 8.09 7.09 3.77
N ASP A 591 8.15 5.88 4.29
CA ASP A 591 7.06 5.25 5.04
C ASP A 591 7.08 5.66 6.51
N GLY A 592 5.99 6.23 6.99
CA GLY A 592 5.78 6.47 8.41
C GLY A 592 5.01 5.31 9.04
N GLY A 593 5.61 4.64 10.02
CA GLY A 593 5.05 3.46 10.68
C GLY A 593 4.19 3.78 11.91
N ASP A 594 4.46 3.07 13.00
CA ASP A 594 3.69 3.24 14.24
C ASP A 594 4.13 4.51 15.00
N THR A 595 3.20 5.15 15.68
CA THR A 595 3.41 6.47 16.30
C THR A 595 3.00 6.46 17.76
N LEU A 596 3.86 7.03 18.63
CA LEU A 596 3.53 7.39 20.01
C LEU A 596 3.56 8.90 20.19
N THR A 597 2.47 9.46 20.71
CA THR A 597 2.36 10.87 21.10
C THR A 597 2.02 10.95 22.58
N ASP A 598 2.76 11.75 23.34
CA ASP A 598 2.48 11.89 24.78
C ASP A 598 1.07 12.50 25.01
N PRO A 599 0.17 11.78 25.67
CA PRO A 599 -1.14 12.32 26.00
C PRO A 599 -1.09 13.64 26.79
N ALA A 600 -0.03 13.88 27.53
CA ALA A 600 0.16 15.08 28.33
C ALA A 600 0.74 16.26 27.55
N ASN A 601 1.56 15.99 26.53
CA ASN A 601 2.22 16.97 25.69
C ASN A 601 2.31 16.48 24.24
N GLY A 602 1.45 16.91 23.36
CA GLY A 602 1.39 16.48 21.97
C GLY A 602 2.58 16.89 21.09
N CYS A 603 3.58 17.56 21.70
CA CYS A 603 4.87 17.86 21.04
C CYS A 603 5.97 16.84 21.38
N ASP A 604 5.70 15.91 22.29
CA ASP A 604 6.56 14.79 22.58
C ASP A 604 6.08 13.60 21.75
N ILE A 605 6.86 13.23 20.72
CA ILE A 605 6.47 12.29 19.66
C ILE A 605 7.59 11.27 19.48
N ALA A 606 7.24 10.01 19.34
CA ALA A 606 8.10 8.97 18.81
C ALA A 606 7.45 8.39 17.55
N GLU A 607 8.25 8.12 16.59
CA GLU A 607 7.85 7.69 15.26
C GLU A 607 8.70 6.52 14.84
N GLU A 608 8.08 5.52 14.26
CA GLU A 608 8.76 4.46 13.56
C GLU A 608 8.79 4.83 12.07
N TYR A 609 9.95 4.70 11.44
CA TYR A 609 10.03 4.56 10.00
C TYR A 609 9.63 3.10 9.68
N VAL A 610 10.52 2.23 9.28
CA VAL A 610 10.25 0.80 9.08
C VAL A 610 11.18 -0.05 9.93
N TYR A 611 10.83 -1.32 10.21
CA TYR A 611 11.67 -2.28 10.94
C TYR A 611 12.16 -1.82 12.32
N LEU A 612 11.35 -1.07 13.05
CA LEU A 612 11.72 -0.45 14.33
C LEU A 612 12.79 0.66 14.23
N ALA A 613 12.96 1.30 13.09
CA ALA A 613 13.76 2.52 12.99
C ALA A 613 12.99 3.66 13.70
N ILE A 614 13.21 3.79 14.99
CA ILE A 614 12.44 4.68 15.86
C ILE A 614 13.21 5.97 16.10
N GLN A 615 12.56 7.09 15.82
CA GLN A 615 13.04 8.42 16.18
C GLN A 615 12.15 9.06 17.25
N VAL A 616 12.75 9.93 18.06
CA VAL A 616 12.02 10.67 19.10
C VAL A 616 12.31 12.15 19.04
N THR A 617 11.27 12.96 19.22
CA THR A 617 11.38 14.40 19.35
C THR A 617 10.55 14.91 20.54
N GLN A 618 10.97 16.02 21.15
CA GLN A 618 10.24 16.72 22.22
C GLN A 618 9.89 18.15 21.83
N ASN A 619 9.90 18.47 20.55
CA ASN A 619 9.80 19.82 20.02
C ASN A 619 8.74 19.93 18.91
N CYS A 620 7.62 19.22 19.02
CA CYS A 620 6.63 19.15 17.94
C CYS A 620 7.23 18.78 16.58
N ALA A 621 8.26 17.96 16.58
CA ALA A 621 9.01 17.57 15.38
C ALA A 621 9.64 18.74 14.59
N VAL A 622 9.74 19.93 15.14
CA VAL A 622 10.36 21.08 14.46
C VAL A 622 11.85 20.83 14.28
N ASN A 623 12.27 20.79 13.04
CA ASN A 623 13.65 20.60 12.65
C ASN A 623 13.95 21.44 11.39
N ASP A 624 14.78 22.46 11.52
CA ASP A 624 15.12 23.38 10.45
C ASP A 624 16.44 23.04 9.73
N GLY A 625 16.99 21.85 9.98
CA GLY A 625 18.27 21.41 9.45
C GLY A 625 19.49 22.10 10.06
N SER A 626 19.34 23.00 11.03
CA SER A 626 20.46 23.72 11.63
C SER A 626 21.44 22.81 12.40
N TRP A 627 21.02 21.61 12.80
CA TRP A 627 21.82 20.61 13.49
C TRP A 627 22.90 19.98 12.60
N ILE A 628 22.75 20.02 11.27
CA ILE A 628 23.74 19.48 10.32
C ILE A 628 25.10 20.16 10.53
N ASN A 629 25.07 21.46 10.79
CA ASN A 629 26.31 22.25 11.06
C ASN A 629 26.63 22.42 12.55
N ASP A 630 25.68 22.12 13.43
CA ASP A 630 25.80 22.22 14.89
C ASP A 630 25.00 21.11 15.58
N PRO A 631 25.59 19.90 15.77
CA PRO A 631 24.90 18.75 16.38
C PRO A 631 24.24 19.06 17.75
N GLY A 632 24.69 20.12 18.45
CA GLY A 632 24.06 20.57 19.68
C GLY A 632 22.66 21.16 19.52
N LYS A 633 22.21 21.35 18.29
CA LYS A 633 20.87 21.83 17.95
C LYS A 633 19.92 20.72 17.50
N ALA A 634 20.37 19.47 17.51
CA ALA A 634 19.51 18.34 17.20
C ALA A 634 18.26 18.35 18.10
N THR A 635 17.10 18.16 17.48
CA THR A 635 15.79 18.12 18.14
C THR A 635 15.15 16.75 18.04
N SER A 636 15.68 15.90 17.15
CA SER A 636 15.27 14.51 16.96
C SER A 636 16.46 13.57 17.24
N TYR A 637 16.19 12.38 17.73
CA TYR A 637 17.18 11.38 18.10
C TYR A 637 16.76 10.02 17.61
N ASP A 638 17.66 9.34 16.89
CA ASP A 638 17.50 7.94 16.56
C ASP A 638 17.68 7.08 17.80
N VAL A 639 16.68 6.25 18.08
CA VAL A 639 16.61 5.42 19.28
C VAL A 639 16.20 3.99 18.96
N ALA A 640 16.46 3.52 17.74
CA ALA A 640 16.08 2.20 17.27
C ALA A 640 16.65 1.08 18.15
N PRO A 641 15.87 0.06 18.55
CA PRO A 641 16.38 -1.13 19.23
C PRO A 641 17.18 -2.01 18.26
N ALA A 642 17.97 -2.96 18.81
CA ALA A 642 18.91 -3.74 18.02
C ALA A 642 18.28 -4.64 16.93
N ASP A 643 17.01 -5.00 17.03
CA ASP A 643 16.30 -5.78 15.99
C ASP A 643 16.17 -4.99 14.67
N ASN A 644 16.19 -3.66 14.73
CA ASN A 644 16.26 -2.83 13.54
C ASN A 644 17.52 -3.16 12.72
N ALA A 645 18.69 -3.13 13.35
CA ALA A 645 19.97 -3.37 12.68
C ALA A 645 20.13 -4.81 12.13
N THR A 646 19.32 -5.76 12.59
CA THR A 646 19.36 -7.16 12.14
C THR A 646 18.24 -7.50 11.15
N GLY A 647 17.32 -6.57 10.89
CA GLY A 647 16.14 -6.84 10.06
C GLY A 647 15.18 -7.87 10.66
N GLU A 648 15.24 -8.09 11.99
CA GLU A 648 14.40 -9.07 12.69
C GLU A 648 13.14 -8.44 13.25
N ALA A 649 12.57 -7.48 12.53
CA ALA A 649 11.29 -6.82 12.80
C ALA A 649 10.38 -6.88 11.56
N ARG A 650 9.11 -6.57 11.73
CA ARG A 650 8.19 -6.42 10.60
C ARG A 650 8.43 -5.07 9.93
N PHE A 651 7.97 -4.91 8.69
CA PHE A 651 8.01 -3.63 7.98
C PHE A 651 7.38 -2.53 8.85
N ILE A 652 6.11 -2.57 9.15
CA ILE A 652 5.52 -1.75 10.22
C ILE A 652 5.48 -2.62 11.47
N ALA A 653 6.39 -2.33 12.40
CA ALA A 653 6.55 -3.12 13.62
C ALA A 653 5.75 -2.52 14.79
N PRO A 654 5.19 -3.34 15.68
CA PRO A 654 4.33 -2.85 16.72
C PRO A 654 5.09 -2.09 17.82
N LEU A 655 4.65 -0.86 18.10
CA LEU A 655 5.17 0.03 19.14
C LEU A 655 4.03 0.51 20.05
N ALA A 656 4.16 0.32 21.35
CA ALA A 656 3.13 0.73 22.32
C ALA A 656 3.72 1.37 23.57
N ALA A 657 2.99 2.30 24.17
CA ALA A 657 3.25 2.76 25.52
C ALA A 657 2.39 2.00 26.54
N ASP A 658 2.91 1.78 27.75
CA ASP A 658 2.15 1.20 28.87
C ASP A 658 0.95 2.13 29.21
N ALA A 659 -0.25 1.58 29.23
CA ALA A 659 -1.50 2.34 29.45
C ALA A 659 -1.56 3.06 30.81
N LYS A 660 -0.73 2.67 31.79
CA LYS A 660 -0.64 3.30 33.11
C LYS A 660 0.63 4.13 33.32
N ASN A 661 1.61 3.99 32.41
CA ASN A 661 2.88 4.71 32.49
C ASN A 661 3.42 5.01 31.08
N SER A 662 3.05 6.17 30.53
CA SER A 662 3.45 6.60 29.18
C SER A 662 4.97 6.70 28.97
N SER A 663 5.78 6.66 30.03
CA SER A 663 7.24 6.62 29.93
C SER A 663 7.81 5.20 29.74
N THR A 664 6.99 4.16 29.82
CA THR A 664 7.40 2.79 29.52
C THR A 664 6.89 2.42 28.15
N TRP A 665 7.80 2.14 27.21
CA TRP A 665 7.48 1.72 25.86
C TRP A 665 7.86 0.28 25.61
N ILE A 666 7.10 -0.36 24.77
CA ILE A 666 7.29 -1.73 24.29
C ILE A 666 7.39 -1.70 22.79
N ALA A 667 8.47 -2.25 22.23
CA ALA A 667 8.67 -2.45 20.82
C ALA A 667 8.81 -3.93 20.51
N GLY A 668 8.25 -4.37 19.40
CA GLY A 668 8.18 -5.79 19.06
C GLY A 668 8.83 -6.12 17.73
N GLY A 669 10.01 -6.71 17.76
CA GLY A 669 10.66 -7.40 16.65
C GLY A 669 10.66 -8.91 16.90
N ARG A 670 11.78 -9.58 16.63
CA ARG A 670 12.08 -10.93 17.16
C ARG A 670 12.14 -10.92 18.68
N HIS A 671 12.68 -9.84 19.22
CA HIS A 671 12.69 -9.63 20.66
C HIS A 671 11.58 -8.67 21.07
N ILE A 672 11.12 -8.83 22.29
CA ILE A 672 10.28 -7.82 22.94
C ILE A 672 11.21 -6.88 23.69
N TRP A 673 11.20 -5.63 23.28
CA TRP A 673 12.04 -4.58 23.80
C TRP A 673 11.25 -3.68 24.73
N VAL A 674 11.89 -3.23 25.81
CA VAL A 674 11.30 -2.30 26.78
C VAL A 674 12.30 -1.19 27.08
N GLN A 675 11.84 0.06 27.07
CA GLN A 675 12.53 1.21 27.62
C GLN A 675 11.62 1.95 28.64
N THR A 676 12.22 2.72 29.56
CA THR A 676 11.50 3.40 30.65
C THR A 676 11.81 4.90 30.75
N HIS A 677 12.45 5.45 29.74
CA HIS A 677 12.83 6.86 29.65
C HIS A 677 11.75 7.73 28.99
N GLY A 678 10.73 7.08 28.37
CA GLY A 678 9.74 7.76 27.57
C GLY A 678 10.41 8.62 26.49
N TYR A 679 9.89 9.81 26.24
CA TYR A 679 10.44 10.72 25.22
C TYR A 679 11.81 11.33 25.60
N ALA A 680 12.35 11.04 26.77
CA ALA A 680 13.70 11.43 27.16
C ALA A 680 14.78 10.42 26.74
N ILE A 681 14.43 9.33 26.11
CA ILE A 681 15.37 8.37 25.47
C ILE A 681 16.24 9.09 24.43
N ARG A 682 17.52 8.73 24.32
CA ARG A 682 18.48 9.38 23.40
C ARG A 682 19.36 8.39 22.65
N SER A 683 19.21 7.10 22.88
CA SER A 683 20.01 6.05 22.23
C SER A 683 19.25 4.73 22.19
N GLY A 684 19.43 3.96 21.13
CA GLY A 684 18.95 2.58 21.02
C GLY A 684 19.48 1.65 22.10
N ASP A 685 20.65 1.94 22.68
CA ASP A 685 21.23 1.17 23.80
C ASP A 685 20.41 1.25 25.10
N GLU A 686 19.46 2.17 25.19
CA GLU A 686 18.58 2.30 26.37
C GLU A 686 17.41 1.31 26.35
N TRP A 687 17.16 0.65 25.24
CA TRP A 687 16.24 -0.48 25.16
C TRP A 687 16.82 -1.73 25.82
N LYS A 688 15.96 -2.52 26.41
CA LYS A 688 16.30 -3.80 27.03
C LYS A 688 15.44 -4.90 26.42
N SER A 689 16.07 -5.90 25.83
CA SER A 689 15.37 -7.12 25.46
C SER A 689 14.87 -7.84 26.72
N VAL A 690 13.57 -8.03 26.82
CA VAL A 690 12.94 -8.71 27.96
C VAL A 690 12.44 -10.13 27.58
N TYR A 691 12.26 -10.40 26.29
CA TYR A 691 11.90 -11.72 25.80
C TYR A 691 12.37 -11.94 24.36
N ASP A 692 12.78 -13.16 24.01
CA ASP A 692 13.13 -13.62 22.66
C ASP A 692 12.02 -14.58 22.17
N LEU A 693 11.29 -14.17 21.16
CA LEU A 693 10.22 -14.96 20.52
C LEU A 693 10.76 -16.18 19.78
N GLY A 694 12.06 -16.20 19.50
CA GLY A 694 12.77 -17.25 18.79
C GLY A 694 13.01 -16.92 17.32
N ALA A 695 14.01 -17.59 16.74
CA ALA A 695 14.42 -17.36 15.36
C ALA A 695 13.27 -17.57 14.37
N GLY A 696 13.10 -16.64 13.44
CA GLY A 696 12.03 -16.64 12.44
C GLY A 696 10.65 -16.24 12.96
N HIS A 697 10.55 -15.78 14.22
CA HIS A 697 9.34 -15.20 14.77
C HIS A 697 9.48 -13.70 14.88
N THR A 698 8.44 -12.97 14.48
CA THR A 698 8.36 -11.51 14.63
C THR A 698 7.04 -11.12 15.29
N ALA A 699 7.09 -10.10 16.13
CA ALA A 699 5.89 -9.57 16.77
C ALA A 699 4.94 -8.96 15.75
N THR A 700 3.64 -9.22 15.92
CA THR A 700 2.55 -8.64 15.12
C THR A 700 1.72 -7.63 15.89
N ALA A 701 1.73 -7.71 17.21
CA ALA A 701 1.09 -6.73 18.09
C ALA A 701 1.74 -6.75 19.47
N VAL A 702 1.81 -5.60 20.11
CA VAL A 702 2.23 -5.47 21.52
C VAL A 702 1.28 -4.57 22.29
N ALA A 703 1.11 -4.84 23.58
CA ALA A 703 0.39 -3.94 24.49
C ALA A 703 0.91 -4.11 25.92
N ALA A 704 0.84 -3.05 26.73
CA ALA A 704 1.19 -3.12 28.15
C ALA A 704 0.24 -2.31 29.03
N SER A 705 0.08 -2.77 30.27
CA SER A 705 -0.65 -2.03 31.31
C SER A 705 -0.09 -2.36 32.68
N GLY A 706 0.46 -1.34 33.36
CA GLY A 706 1.02 -1.47 34.71
C GLY A 706 2.21 -2.44 34.78
N GLY A 707 2.99 -2.49 33.73
CA GLY A 707 4.16 -3.36 33.60
C GLY A 707 3.86 -4.78 33.07
N LYS A 708 2.62 -5.20 32.97
CA LYS A 708 2.25 -6.45 32.29
C LYS A 708 2.26 -6.25 30.78
N VAL A 709 2.92 -7.14 30.05
CA VAL A 709 3.12 -7.05 28.61
C VAL A 709 2.49 -8.24 27.90
N TYR A 710 1.80 -7.96 26.81
CA TYR A 710 1.26 -8.92 25.86
C TYR A 710 1.94 -8.73 24.51
N ALA A 711 2.37 -9.81 23.88
CA ALA A 711 2.94 -9.82 22.55
C ALA A 711 2.29 -10.92 21.72
N ALA A 712 1.75 -10.59 20.57
CA ALA A 712 1.36 -11.55 19.53
C ALA A 712 2.48 -11.63 18.50
N TRP A 713 2.64 -12.78 17.87
CA TRP A 713 3.69 -13.02 16.90
C TRP A 713 3.28 -14.04 15.84
N CYS A 714 3.95 -14.01 14.70
CA CYS A 714 3.92 -15.05 13.68
C CYS A 714 5.35 -15.40 13.24
N GLY A 715 5.50 -16.56 12.61
CA GLY A 715 6.76 -16.96 12.00
C GLY A 715 6.83 -18.45 11.66
N PRO A 716 6.83 -18.80 10.38
CA PRO A 716 6.64 -17.89 9.25
C PRO A 716 5.24 -17.26 9.24
N CYS A 717 5.16 -16.05 8.69
CA CYS A 717 3.89 -15.30 8.66
C CYS A 717 3.10 -15.52 7.35
N ASN A 718 3.55 -16.40 6.50
CA ASN A 718 3.01 -16.68 5.18
C ASN A 718 2.16 -17.96 5.13
N ASN A 719 1.57 -18.25 3.97
CA ASN A 719 0.70 -19.39 3.76
C ASN A 719 1.43 -20.75 3.71
N GLN A 720 2.74 -20.78 3.55
CA GLN A 720 3.49 -22.04 3.39
C GLN A 720 3.74 -22.78 4.71
N GLY A 721 3.69 -22.08 5.81
CA GLY A 721 3.93 -22.71 7.10
C GLY A 721 3.50 -21.85 8.29
N PHE A 722 2.45 -21.06 8.09
CA PHE A 722 1.97 -20.07 9.04
C PHE A 722 1.91 -20.60 10.48
N ALA A 723 2.67 -19.95 11.36
CA ALA A 723 2.63 -20.18 12.79
C ALA A 723 2.38 -18.86 13.53
N ARG A 724 1.70 -18.94 14.66
CA ARG A 724 1.35 -17.80 15.50
C ARG A 724 1.42 -18.15 16.97
N GLY A 725 1.54 -17.13 17.80
CA GLY A 725 1.48 -17.31 19.23
C GLY A 725 1.22 -16.04 20.00
N ILE A 726 1.00 -16.20 21.28
CA ILE A 726 0.92 -15.10 22.24
C ILE A 726 1.94 -15.38 23.33
N SER A 727 2.72 -14.38 23.69
CA SER A 727 3.63 -14.39 24.82
C SER A 727 3.21 -13.33 25.84
N VAL A 728 3.26 -13.66 27.11
CA VAL A 728 2.85 -12.77 28.20
C VAL A 728 3.94 -12.73 29.27
N GLY A 729 4.21 -11.53 29.76
CA GLY A 729 5.23 -11.34 30.79
C GLY A 729 5.23 -9.95 31.39
N ASP A 730 6.36 -9.58 32.01
CA ASP A 730 6.53 -8.30 32.69
C ASP A 730 7.60 -7.44 32.03
N ALA A 731 7.39 -6.14 31.96
CA ALA A 731 8.32 -5.15 31.42
C ALA A 731 9.66 -5.10 32.19
N GLY A 732 9.68 -5.49 33.45
CA GLY A 732 10.89 -5.59 34.29
C GLY A 732 11.65 -6.91 34.15
N GLY A 733 11.19 -7.83 33.28
CA GLY A 733 11.80 -9.15 33.09
C GLY A 733 13.26 -9.06 32.62
N THR A 734 14.07 -10.05 32.98
CA THR A 734 15.38 -10.23 32.35
C THR A 734 15.21 -11.10 31.10
N SER A 735 15.84 -10.69 30.00
CA SER A 735 15.84 -11.45 28.74
C SER A 735 16.16 -12.92 28.98
N ARG A 736 15.27 -13.80 28.49
CA ARG A 736 15.51 -15.25 28.52
C ARG A 736 14.96 -15.89 27.26
N THR A 737 15.75 -16.81 26.73
CA THR A 737 15.34 -17.64 25.59
C THR A 737 14.25 -18.63 26.00
N LYS A 738 13.42 -19.02 25.05
CA LYS A 738 12.32 -19.98 25.13
C LYS A 738 12.63 -21.32 25.84
N SER A 739 13.93 -21.63 26.06
CA SER A 739 14.43 -22.87 26.69
C SER A 739 14.84 -22.73 28.17
N GLY A 740 14.77 -21.53 28.76
CA GLY A 740 15.22 -21.29 30.14
C GLY A 740 14.13 -20.77 31.04
N GLY A 741 13.55 -21.62 31.86
CA GLY A 741 12.51 -21.28 32.85
C GLY A 741 12.87 -20.07 33.70
N GLY A 742 12.40 -18.88 33.31
CA GLY A 742 12.52 -17.60 33.98
C GLY A 742 11.20 -17.14 34.52
N THR A 743 11.20 -16.52 35.65
CA THR A 743 10.04 -15.95 36.30
C THR A 743 9.53 -14.75 35.49
N GLY A 744 8.30 -14.86 34.94
CA GLY A 744 7.58 -13.75 34.38
C GLY A 744 7.08 -13.95 32.95
N TRP A 745 7.90 -14.46 32.01
CA TRP A 745 7.47 -14.65 30.61
C TRP A 745 7.11 -16.10 30.30
N HIS A 746 6.00 -16.28 29.56
CA HIS A 746 5.55 -17.58 29.08
C HIS A 746 4.73 -17.44 27.81
N ASP A 747 4.78 -18.48 26.96
CA ASP A 747 3.96 -18.58 25.76
C ASP A 747 2.58 -19.16 26.12
N ILE A 748 1.54 -18.60 25.55
CA ILE A 748 0.19 -19.15 25.58
C ILE A 748 0.09 -20.15 24.43
N THR A 749 -0.22 -21.40 24.76
CA THR A 749 -0.46 -22.43 23.74
C THR A 749 -1.80 -22.17 23.05
N LEU A 750 -1.72 -21.88 21.74
CA LEU A 750 -2.91 -21.74 20.89
C LEU A 750 -3.14 -23.03 20.10
N PRO A 751 -4.42 -23.43 19.84
CA PRO A 751 -4.70 -24.60 19.01
C PRO A 751 -4.13 -24.41 17.59
N ALA A 752 -3.67 -25.49 16.98
CA ALA A 752 -3.13 -25.45 15.62
C ALA A 752 -4.17 -24.98 14.58
N THR A 753 -5.43 -25.39 14.79
CA THR A 753 -6.59 -24.92 14.00
C THR A 753 -7.61 -24.31 14.94
N GLY A 754 -8.21 -23.16 14.53
CA GLY A 754 -9.31 -22.59 15.31
C GLY A 754 -10.53 -23.50 15.24
N ALA A 755 -10.90 -24.11 16.37
CA ALA A 755 -12.21 -24.71 16.55
C ALA A 755 -13.19 -23.61 17.00
N ASP A 756 -14.51 -23.91 16.92
CA ASP A 756 -15.53 -22.96 17.37
C ASP A 756 -15.29 -22.48 18.81
N GLY A 757 -15.24 -21.17 18.99
CA GLY A 757 -15.01 -20.52 20.29
C GLY A 757 -13.55 -20.42 20.73
N THR A 758 -12.57 -20.90 19.96
CA THR A 758 -11.14 -20.74 20.23
C THR A 758 -10.50 -19.70 19.31
N VAL A 759 -9.35 -19.17 19.70
CA VAL A 759 -8.58 -18.22 18.85
C VAL A 759 -8.17 -18.93 17.55
N PRO A 760 -8.62 -18.47 16.39
CA PRO A 760 -8.37 -19.16 15.12
C PRO A 760 -6.91 -19.09 14.69
N ASN A 761 -6.51 -19.97 13.78
CA ASN A 761 -5.18 -19.92 13.17
C ASN A 761 -5.14 -18.85 12.05
N ARG A 762 -5.16 -17.57 12.45
CA ARG A 762 -5.08 -16.41 11.57
C ARG A 762 -4.18 -15.35 12.20
N TYR A 763 -3.95 -14.25 11.50
CA TYR A 763 -3.08 -13.17 11.93
C TYR A 763 -3.65 -12.47 13.18
N LEU A 764 -2.84 -12.37 14.23
CA LEU A 764 -3.18 -11.69 15.48
C LEU A 764 -2.76 -10.23 15.35
N SER A 765 -3.72 -9.32 15.17
CA SER A 765 -3.48 -7.96 14.69
C SER A 765 -3.40 -6.91 15.79
N GLY A 766 -3.95 -7.15 16.98
CA GLY A 766 -3.94 -6.12 18.01
C GLY A 766 -4.39 -6.60 19.37
N PHE A 767 -4.01 -5.85 20.41
CA PHE A 767 -4.49 -6.00 21.77
C PHE A 767 -5.13 -4.72 22.27
N ALA A 768 -6.16 -4.84 23.10
CA ALA A 768 -6.67 -3.76 23.94
C ALA A 768 -6.75 -4.23 25.39
N VAL A 769 -5.97 -3.62 26.27
CA VAL A 769 -5.97 -3.94 27.69
C VAL A 769 -6.92 -3.00 28.43
N ASP A 770 -7.76 -3.55 29.33
CA ASP A 770 -8.62 -2.71 30.18
C ASP A 770 -7.74 -1.83 31.09
N PRO A 771 -7.86 -0.51 31.03
CA PRO A 771 -7.02 0.38 31.83
C PRO A 771 -7.23 0.20 33.35
N LYS A 772 -8.31 -0.46 33.77
CA LYS A 772 -8.60 -0.75 35.18
C LYS A 772 -8.06 -2.09 35.65
N ASP A 773 -7.90 -3.06 34.72
CA ASP A 773 -7.50 -4.43 35.04
C ASP A 773 -6.53 -4.95 33.96
N ALA A 774 -5.25 -5.08 34.33
CA ALA A 774 -4.23 -5.54 33.40
C ALA A 774 -4.39 -7.01 32.98
N ASP A 775 -5.19 -7.82 33.69
CA ASP A 775 -5.50 -9.20 33.33
C ASP A 775 -6.73 -9.30 32.39
N HIS A 776 -7.46 -8.21 32.19
CA HIS A 776 -8.57 -8.14 31.28
C HIS A 776 -8.10 -7.56 29.94
N VAL A 777 -7.98 -8.40 28.93
CA VAL A 777 -7.42 -8.07 27.63
C VAL A 777 -8.31 -8.58 26.50
N TYR A 778 -8.37 -7.81 25.42
CA TYR A 778 -9.04 -8.16 24.18
C TYR A 778 -7.98 -8.38 23.10
N LEU A 779 -8.25 -9.29 22.18
CA LEU A 779 -7.41 -9.64 21.03
C LEU A 779 -8.23 -9.47 19.76
N THR A 780 -7.66 -8.80 18.75
CA THR A 780 -8.20 -8.75 17.40
C THR A 780 -7.48 -9.73 16.50
N VAL A 781 -8.23 -10.29 15.53
CA VAL A 781 -7.74 -11.30 14.59
C VAL A 781 -8.12 -10.86 13.18
N SER A 782 -7.11 -10.52 12.38
CA SER A 782 -7.28 -10.08 11.00
C SER A 782 -7.59 -11.25 10.07
N GLY A 783 -7.84 -10.94 8.79
CA GLY A 783 -8.23 -11.91 7.77
C GLY A 783 -9.70 -12.28 7.81
N PHE A 784 -10.17 -12.90 6.73
CA PHE A 784 -11.52 -13.49 6.66
C PHE A 784 -11.53 -14.87 7.30
N SER A 785 -12.72 -15.32 7.72
CA SER A 785 -12.85 -16.68 8.29
C SER A 785 -12.56 -17.75 7.24
N ARG A 786 -12.13 -18.92 7.72
CA ARG A 786 -11.79 -20.07 6.88
C ARG A 786 -12.97 -21.01 6.67
N GLN A 787 -14.19 -20.62 7.05
CA GLN A 787 -15.40 -21.44 6.92
C GLN A 787 -15.69 -21.89 5.48
N TRP A 788 -15.24 -21.11 4.50
CA TRP A 788 -15.45 -21.40 3.08
C TRP A 788 -14.58 -22.55 2.55
N THR A 789 -13.46 -22.82 3.22
CA THR A 789 -12.50 -23.85 2.83
C THR A 789 -12.41 -25.01 3.79
N GLU A 790 -12.65 -24.77 5.08
CA GLU A 790 -12.52 -25.77 6.14
C GLU A 790 -13.85 -26.18 6.77
N GLY A 791 -14.96 -25.59 6.33
CA GLY A 791 -16.30 -25.90 6.80
C GLY A 791 -16.81 -24.96 7.90
N PRO A 792 -18.09 -25.03 8.22
CA PRO A 792 -18.72 -24.16 9.22
C PRO A 792 -18.02 -24.24 10.58
N GLY A 793 -17.74 -23.08 11.17
CA GLY A 793 -17.04 -22.95 12.45
C GLY A 793 -15.52 -22.88 12.34
N ALA A 794 -14.93 -23.25 11.22
CA ALA A 794 -13.49 -23.17 11.06
C ALA A 794 -13.01 -21.70 10.89
N GLY A 795 -12.06 -21.29 11.74
CA GLY A 795 -11.48 -19.96 11.71
C GLY A 795 -12.47 -18.81 11.87
N VAL A 796 -13.69 -19.07 12.34
CA VAL A 796 -14.68 -18.04 12.66
C VAL A 796 -14.26 -17.33 13.95
N GLY A 797 -14.56 -16.04 14.02
CA GLY A 797 -14.19 -15.21 15.16
C GLY A 797 -13.13 -14.16 14.81
N HIS A 798 -13.33 -12.96 15.29
CA HIS A 798 -12.43 -11.83 14.99
C HIS A 798 -12.04 -11.07 16.26
N VAL A 799 -12.82 -11.20 17.35
CA VAL A 799 -12.54 -10.51 18.62
C VAL A 799 -12.69 -11.48 19.78
N PHE A 800 -11.64 -11.56 20.59
CA PHE A 800 -11.58 -12.45 21.75
C PHE A 800 -11.34 -11.68 23.03
N GLU A 801 -11.89 -12.16 24.14
CA GLU A 801 -11.76 -11.58 25.48
C GLU A 801 -11.08 -12.60 26.41
N SER A 802 -10.07 -12.16 27.14
CA SER A 802 -9.48 -12.88 28.27
C SER A 802 -9.62 -12.03 29.54
N LYS A 803 -9.92 -12.71 30.67
CA LYS A 803 -10.03 -12.10 32.03
C LYS A 803 -9.02 -12.69 33.00
N ASP A 804 -8.09 -13.45 32.51
CA ASP A 804 -7.11 -14.18 33.29
C ASP A 804 -5.69 -14.01 32.72
N GLY A 805 -5.42 -12.85 32.13
CA GLY A 805 -4.13 -12.48 31.60
C GLY A 805 -3.70 -13.27 30.37
N GLY A 806 -4.66 -13.64 29.50
CA GLY A 806 -4.39 -14.35 28.26
C GLY A 806 -4.39 -15.87 28.39
N THR A 807 -4.62 -16.43 29.59
CA THR A 807 -4.60 -17.88 29.81
C THR A 807 -5.78 -18.56 29.13
N THR A 808 -6.98 -17.99 29.22
CA THR A 808 -8.17 -18.45 28.49
C THR A 808 -8.79 -17.35 27.66
N TRP A 809 -9.34 -17.71 26.51
CA TRP A 809 -9.95 -16.79 25.55
C TRP A 809 -11.38 -17.18 25.25
N LYS A 810 -12.24 -16.19 25.17
CA LYS A 810 -13.64 -16.33 24.79
C LYS A 810 -13.91 -15.52 23.53
N ASP A 811 -14.48 -16.19 22.51
CA ASP A 811 -15.00 -15.49 21.34
C ASP A 811 -16.16 -14.56 21.71
N ILE A 812 -16.04 -13.29 21.36
CA ILE A 812 -17.03 -12.24 21.57
C ILE A 812 -17.47 -11.58 20.27
N SER A 813 -17.17 -12.20 19.13
CA SER A 813 -17.50 -11.68 17.79
C SER A 813 -19.02 -11.62 17.55
N ALA A 814 -19.79 -12.56 18.07
CA ALA A 814 -21.25 -12.55 18.05
C ALA A 814 -21.85 -12.22 16.66
N ASN A 815 -22.42 -11.02 16.48
CA ASN A 815 -22.98 -10.55 15.21
C ASN A 815 -22.03 -9.66 14.41
N LEU A 816 -20.75 -9.67 14.72
CA LEU A 816 -19.72 -8.98 13.92
C LEU A 816 -19.69 -9.62 12.52
N PRO A 817 -19.67 -8.85 11.44
CA PRO A 817 -19.46 -9.41 10.10
C PRO A 817 -18.12 -10.16 10.01
N ASP A 818 -18.05 -11.07 9.04
CA ASP A 818 -16.80 -11.72 8.67
C ASP A 818 -15.92 -10.70 7.90
N VAL A 819 -15.06 -10.00 8.62
CA VAL A 819 -14.23 -8.89 8.13
C VAL A 819 -12.92 -8.83 8.92
N PRO A 820 -11.78 -8.57 8.29
CA PRO A 820 -10.53 -8.34 9.01
C PRO A 820 -10.69 -7.29 10.11
N THR A 821 -10.16 -7.57 11.30
CA THR A 821 -10.10 -6.62 12.42
C THR A 821 -8.66 -6.30 12.73
N ASP A 822 -8.34 -5.01 12.87
CA ASP A 822 -6.95 -4.55 12.90
C ASP A 822 -6.52 -4.05 14.29
N SER A 823 -7.32 -3.23 14.95
CA SER A 823 -7.03 -2.74 16.30
C SER A 823 -8.28 -2.58 17.16
N ALA A 824 -8.09 -2.39 18.44
CA ALA A 824 -9.18 -2.14 19.37
C ALA A 824 -8.80 -1.17 20.48
N VAL A 825 -9.79 -0.47 21.04
CA VAL A 825 -9.62 0.35 22.24
C VAL A 825 -10.79 0.13 23.23
N VAL A 826 -10.44 0.07 24.51
CA VAL A 826 -11.43 0.08 25.60
C VAL A 826 -11.81 1.51 25.92
N THR A 827 -13.07 1.86 25.78
CA THR A 827 -13.58 3.20 26.08
C THR A 827 -13.70 3.43 27.60
N PRO A 828 -13.69 4.68 28.08
CA PRO A 828 -13.72 4.98 29.52
C PRO A 828 -14.94 4.40 30.27
N ASN A 829 -16.07 4.24 29.59
CA ASN A 829 -17.26 3.60 30.13
C ASN A 829 -17.18 2.06 30.17
N GLY A 830 -16.11 1.46 29.58
CA GLY A 830 -15.88 0.01 29.52
C GLY A 830 -16.48 -0.68 28.29
N GLY A 831 -16.89 0.10 27.27
CA GLY A 831 -17.21 -0.44 25.94
C GLY A 831 -15.95 -0.76 25.14
N LEU A 832 -16.11 -1.44 24.03
CA LEU A 832 -15.01 -1.84 23.14
C LEU A 832 -15.28 -1.33 21.73
N ALA A 833 -14.41 -0.46 21.21
CA ALA A 833 -14.39 -0.08 19.81
C ALA A 833 -13.34 -0.90 19.06
N VAL A 834 -13.68 -1.37 17.87
CA VAL A 834 -12.82 -2.21 17.03
C VAL A 834 -12.75 -1.64 15.62
N ALA A 835 -11.54 -1.52 15.11
CA ALA A 835 -11.21 -1.15 13.75
C ALA A 835 -11.34 -2.38 12.83
N THR A 836 -11.86 -2.16 11.63
CA THR A 836 -11.99 -3.19 10.60
C THR A 836 -11.62 -2.65 9.23
N ASP A 837 -11.38 -3.50 8.26
CA ASP A 837 -11.16 -3.11 6.85
C ASP A 837 -12.32 -2.29 6.23
N LEU A 838 -13.47 -2.23 6.88
CA LEU A 838 -14.66 -1.57 6.34
C LEU A 838 -15.23 -0.49 7.27
N GLY A 839 -14.44 -0.04 8.24
CA GLY A 839 -14.83 1.01 9.20
C GLY A 839 -14.74 0.55 10.66
N VAL A 840 -15.53 1.15 11.54
CA VAL A 840 -15.44 0.95 12.99
C VAL A 840 -16.74 0.37 13.54
N VAL A 841 -16.60 -0.59 14.46
CA VAL A 841 -17.70 -1.19 15.21
C VAL A 841 -17.53 -0.98 16.70
N TYR A 842 -18.61 -0.98 17.45
CA TYR A 842 -18.63 -0.76 18.88
C TYR A 842 -19.55 -1.75 19.60
N ARG A 843 -19.09 -2.21 20.74
CA ARG A 843 -19.87 -3.00 21.67
C ARG A 843 -19.99 -2.28 23.00
N ALA A 844 -21.20 -1.89 23.37
CA ALA A 844 -21.46 -1.17 24.62
C ALA A 844 -21.21 -2.06 25.85
N PRO A 845 -20.89 -1.48 27.02
CA PRO A 845 -20.64 -2.22 28.25
C PRO A 845 -21.82 -3.13 28.63
N GLY A 846 -21.52 -4.39 28.91
CA GLY A 846 -22.54 -5.39 29.28
C GLY A 846 -23.42 -5.90 28.12
N HIS A 847 -23.24 -5.39 26.91
CA HIS A 847 -23.93 -5.89 25.73
C HIS A 847 -23.11 -6.99 25.03
N THR A 848 -23.81 -7.85 24.29
CA THR A 848 -23.19 -8.93 23.51
C THR A 848 -23.20 -8.66 22.01
N ARG A 849 -23.88 -7.62 21.55
CA ARG A 849 -24.04 -7.32 20.13
C ARG A 849 -23.24 -6.09 19.75
N TRP A 850 -22.68 -6.16 18.56
CA TRP A 850 -21.95 -5.09 17.91
C TRP A 850 -22.89 -4.16 17.15
N GLN A 851 -22.48 -2.92 17.05
CA GLN A 851 -23.12 -1.85 16.30
C GLN A 851 -22.06 -1.18 15.42
N ARG A 852 -22.44 -0.67 14.28
CA ARG A 852 -21.59 0.16 13.45
C ARG A 852 -21.48 1.57 14.05
N VAL A 853 -20.28 2.14 14.07
CA VAL A 853 -20.07 3.51 14.55
C VAL A 853 -20.17 4.51 13.40
N GLY A 854 -21.24 5.32 13.39
CA GLY A 854 -21.44 6.30 12.33
C GLY A 854 -21.45 5.68 10.93
N SER A 855 -21.01 6.44 9.92
CA SER A 855 -20.83 5.95 8.57
C SER A 855 -19.53 6.48 7.99
N LEU A 856 -18.54 5.62 7.87
CA LEU A 856 -17.36 5.81 7.04
C LEU A 856 -17.62 5.16 5.66
N PRO A 857 -16.92 5.57 4.59
CA PRO A 857 -16.78 4.74 3.38
C PRO A 857 -16.27 3.34 3.73
N ALA A 858 -16.31 2.41 2.78
CA ALA A 858 -15.72 1.08 2.94
C ALA A 858 -14.18 1.18 2.86
N VAL A 859 -13.56 1.74 3.88
CA VAL A 859 -12.13 1.99 3.98
C VAL A 859 -11.57 1.25 5.19
N ALA A 860 -10.38 0.70 5.05
CA ALA A 860 -9.69 0.06 6.17
C ALA A 860 -9.33 1.09 7.24
N VAL A 861 -9.63 0.76 8.48
CA VAL A 861 -9.21 1.49 9.67
C VAL A 861 -8.16 0.65 10.37
N LEU A 862 -6.90 1.08 10.31
CA LEU A 862 -5.79 0.27 10.84
C LEU A 862 -5.59 0.49 12.33
N GLN A 863 -5.75 1.73 12.81
CA GLN A 863 -5.56 2.02 14.22
C GLN A 863 -6.65 2.93 14.80
N LEU A 864 -7.02 2.66 16.06
CA LEU A 864 -7.90 3.49 16.87
C LEU A 864 -7.15 4.09 18.05
N LYS A 865 -7.43 5.36 18.38
CA LYS A 865 -6.86 6.05 19.53
C LYS A 865 -7.90 6.91 20.23
N LEU A 866 -7.84 6.97 21.54
CA LEU A 866 -8.65 7.91 22.31
C LEU A 866 -7.90 9.22 22.53
N SER A 867 -8.64 10.34 22.53
CA SER A 867 -8.09 11.62 23.02
C SER A 867 -7.60 11.49 24.48
N PRO A 868 -6.68 12.34 24.93
CA PRO A 868 -6.15 12.28 26.29
C PRO A 868 -7.21 12.35 27.40
N ASP A 869 -8.36 12.96 27.13
CA ASP A 869 -9.49 13.03 28.06
C ASP A 869 -10.50 11.88 27.88
N GLY A 870 -10.25 10.97 26.95
CA GLY A 870 -11.10 9.82 26.66
C GLY A 870 -12.44 10.15 25.99
N ARG A 871 -12.66 11.38 25.54
CA ARG A 871 -13.98 11.81 25.03
C ARG A 871 -14.15 11.71 23.54
N THR A 872 -13.06 11.57 22.80
CA THR A 872 -13.04 11.50 21.34
C THR A 872 -12.28 10.27 20.90
N LEU A 873 -12.86 9.52 19.98
CA LEU A 873 -12.21 8.40 19.29
C LEU A 873 -11.68 8.89 17.95
N TYR A 874 -10.42 8.58 17.67
CA TYR A 874 -9.76 8.83 16.41
C TYR A 874 -9.55 7.50 15.68
N ALA A 875 -9.69 7.53 14.35
CA ALA A 875 -9.54 6.40 13.46
C ALA A 875 -8.57 6.76 12.34
N ALA A 876 -7.42 6.10 12.32
CA ALA A 876 -6.47 6.14 11.21
C ALA A 876 -6.99 5.26 10.08
N THR A 877 -7.27 5.85 8.91
CA THR A 877 -7.75 5.10 7.76
C THR A 877 -6.65 4.98 6.71
N HIS A 878 -6.59 3.84 6.05
CA HIS A 878 -5.65 3.62 4.96
C HIS A 878 -6.28 4.04 3.63
N GLY A 879 -6.26 5.36 3.36
CA GLY A 879 -6.76 5.92 2.11
C GLY A 879 -7.80 7.05 2.25
N ARG A 880 -8.17 7.46 3.47
CA ARG A 880 -9.14 8.56 3.70
C ARG A 880 -8.74 9.48 4.86
N GLY A 881 -7.46 9.47 5.26
CA GLY A 881 -7.00 10.30 6.35
C GLY A 881 -7.45 9.84 7.73
N ILE A 882 -7.44 10.74 8.69
CA ILE A 882 -7.84 10.48 10.07
C ILE A 882 -9.22 11.06 10.34
N TYR A 883 -10.08 10.27 10.96
CA TYR A 883 -11.42 10.67 11.38
C TYR A 883 -11.54 10.74 12.90
N SER A 884 -12.44 11.56 13.39
CA SER A 884 -12.77 11.63 14.81
C SER A 884 -14.29 11.62 15.07
N ILE A 885 -14.69 11.04 16.22
CA ILE A 885 -16.07 11.02 16.69
C ILE A 885 -16.13 11.12 18.22
N PRO A 886 -17.08 11.85 18.81
CA PRO A 886 -17.24 11.87 20.26
C PRO A 886 -17.65 10.50 20.81
N VAL A 887 -16.95 10.00 21.85
CA VAL A 887 -17.23 8.67 22.45
C VAL A 887 -18.64 8.59 23.02
N ARG A 888 -19.17 9.66 23.62
CA ARG A 888 -20.55 9.74 24.13
C ARG A 888 -21.61 9.45 23.06
N ASP A 889 -21.26 9.68 21.81
CA ASP A 889 -22.15 9.42 20.67
C ASP A 889 -22.15 7.94 20.27
N CYS A 890 -21.23 7.15 20.83
CA CYS A 890 -21.17 5.69 20.63
C CYS A 890 -22.02 4.92 21.64
N ASP A 891 -22.51 5.56 22.73
CA ASP A 891 -23.28 4.93 23.83
C ASP A 891 -24.74 4.64 23.47
#